data_79202ec0cb9cce9acdc200e65f02bcea
#
_entry.id   79202ec0cb9cce9acdc200e65f02bcea
#
_cell.length_a   1.000
_cell.length_b   1.000
_cell.length_c   1.000
_cell.angle_alpha   90.00
_cell.angle_beta   90.00
_cell.angle_gamma   90.00
#
_symmetry.space_group_name_H-M   'P 1'
#
loop_
_entity.id
_entity.type
_entity.pdbx_description
1 polymer ?
#
loop_
_entity_poly.entity_id
_entity_poly.type
_entity_poly.pdbx_seq_one_letter_code
_entity_poly.pdbx_strand_id
1 'polypeptide(L)'
;MLPEDVRLSPHVYLATNSLQGPWWILSWPERVPGADEVLPPEPPAYRVLTGVVDGFGRTLAFHRAAEGDVAGAVTGGMDGAGRRFHLVLTTQAQRAEEARKPHTASLSSPDSPCPLSAPSFPDTLPAGTEYGADNGIRLEAVWLTHDPAYPDEQPTAPLARYTYTAGGELRAVYDRSGMQVRGFTYDAEHAGRMVAHHYAGRPESCYRYDDTGRVTEQVNPEGLDYRFEYGESRVIITDSLNRREVLYTEGEGGLKRVVKKEHADGSITRSEYDEAGRLKAQTDAAGRRTEYRLHMASGKLTSVVLPDGRTVRYGYNNQLQLTSVTYPDGLRSSRKYDRQGRLAEETSRNGNITRWFYDSSRSGLPCAVEDGTGVRRRITRNRYGQLQAFTDCSGYTTRYEYDRYGQQIAVHREEGISTYSSYNPRGQLVSQRDAQGRETRYEYSAAGDLTAIVAPDGSRSEIQYDAWGKAVSTTQGGLTRSMGYDAAGRITVLTNENGSQSTFRYDPVDRLTEQRGFDGRTQRYQYDLTGKLTQSEDEGLITLWHYDASDRITRRTVNGEPAEQWQYDDHGWLTEISHLSEGHRVAVHYGYDDKGRLTGERQTVETPETGEMLWEHETGHAYSEQGLATRQEPDGLPPVEWLTYGSGYLAGMKLGGTPLVEYTRDRLHRETARSFGGEAYELATAWNTSGQLRSRHLNLPQLDRDYDWNDNGQLIRISGPQESREYRYSDTGRLTGVHTTXATGMMIPVG
;
A
#
# COMPACT_ATOMS: atom_id res chain seq x y z
N MET A 1 -21.19 19.29 10.35
CA MET A 1 -21.99 20.52 10.34
C MET A 1 -21.05 21.71 10.13
N LEU A 2 -21.47 22.67 9.31
CA LEU A 2 -20.63 23.83 9.00
C LEU A 2 -20.57 24.80 10.17
N PRO A 3 -19.47 25.53 10.33
CA PRO A 3 -19.44 26.58 11.35
C PRO A 3 -20.56 27.59 11.15
N GLU A 4 -21.04 28.17 12.26
CA GLU A 4 -22.19 29.06 12.21
C GLU A 4 -21.90 30.33 11.42
N ASP A 5 -20.67 30.87 11.55
CA ASP A 5 -20.33 32.07 10.82
C ASP A 5 -20.31 31.84 9.32
N VAL A 6 -19.94 30.67 8.88
CA VAL A 6 -20.00 30.33 7.45
C VAL A 6 -21.43 30.08 7.03
N ARG A 7 -22.18 29.31 7.85
CA ARG A 7 -23.53 28.89 7.48
C ARG A 7 -24.49 30.06 7.36
N LEU A 8 -24.31 31.08 8.17
CA LEU A 8 -25.24 32.18 8.24
C LEU A 8 -24.79 33.43 7.45
N SER A 9 -23.61 33.42 6.87
CA SER A 9 -23.12 34.58 6.14
C SER A 9 -23.80 34.66 4.77
N PRO A 10 -24.35 35.82 4.43
CA PRO A 10 -25.03 35.95 3.13
C PRO A 10 -24.07 36.11 1.95
N HIS A 11 -22.79 36.39 2.19
CA HIS A 11 -21.83 36.62 1.10
C HIS A 11 -20.83 35.50 0.97
N VAL A 12 -21.02 34.38 1.68
CA VAL A 12 -20.13 33.24 1.59
C VAL A 12 -20.81 32.16 0.76
N TYR A 13 -20.11 31.68 -0.24
CA TYR A 13 -20.56 30.57 -1.07
C TYR A 13 -19.76 29.33 -0.76
N LEU A 14 -20.41 28.19 -0.85
CA LEU A 14 -19.77 26.90 -0.66
C LEU A 14 -19.87 26.11 -1.95
N ALA A 15 -18.78 25.50 -2.36
CA ALA A 15 -18.76 24.66 -3.54
C ALA A 15 -18.24 23.28 -3.15
N THR A 16 -18.84 22.25 -3.75
CA THR A 16 -18.41 20.88 -3.47
C THR A 16 -18.75 20.01 -4.66
N ASN A 17 -18.02 18.92 -4.80
CA ASN A 17 -18.37 17.88 -5.77
C ASN A 17 -18.85 16.61 -5.09
N SER A 18 -19.15 16.66 -3.79
CA SER A 18 -19.61 15.49 -3.04
C SER A 18 -20.46 15.98 -1.86
N LEU A 19 -21.52 15.21 -1.55
CA LEU A 19 -22.35 15.53 -0.40
C LEU A 19 -21.60 15.36 0.93
N GLN A 20 -20.52 14.61 0.92
CA GLN A 20 -19.69 14.41 2.11
C GLN A 20 -18.56 15.44 2.22
N GLY A 21 -18.46 16.34 1.25
CA GLY A 21 -17.40 17.34 1.24
C GLY A 21 -16.11 16.80 0.65
N PRO A 22 -15.01 17.55 0.75
CA PRO A 22 -14.94 18.85 1.41
C PRO A 22 -15.66 19.93 0.64
N TRP A 23 -15.90 21.05 1.32
CA TRP A 23 -16.49 22.24 0.70
C TRP A 23 -15.45 23.33 0.61
N TRP A 24 -15.37 23.96 -0.56
CA TRP A 24 -14.53 25.13 -0.78
C TRP A 24 -15.31 26.36 -0.40
N ILE A 25 -14.71 27.21 0.43
CA ILE A 25 -15.34 28.40 0.95
C ILE A 25 -14.92 29.57 0.08
N LEU A 26 -15.88 30.24 -0.51
CA LEU A 26 -15.65 31.38 -1.39
C LEU A 26 -16.28 32.59 -0.77
N SER A 27 -15.48 33.64 -0.55
CA SER A 27 -15.98 34.88 0.03
C SER A 27 -15.19 36.05 -0.54
N TRP A 28 -15.51 37.22 -0.07
CA TRP A 28 -14.81 38.41 -0.56
C TRP A 28 -13.38 38.43 -0.07
N PRO A 29 -12.44 38.85 -0.93
CA PRO A 29 -11.05 38.98 -0.47
C PRO A 29 -10.91 40.11 0.55
N GLU A 30 -9.90 39.98 1.41
CA GLU A 30 -9.56 41.05 2.34
C GLU A 30 -9.11 42.27 1.56
N ARG A 31 -9.37 43.42 2.13
CA ARG A 31 -9.05 44.68 1.53
C ARG A 31 -8.60 45.69 2.58
N VAL A 32 -7.56 46.44 2.25
CA VAL A 32 -7.11 47.53 3.11
C VAL A 32 -7.71 48.80 2.54
N PRO A 33 -8.53 49.52 3.31
CA PRO A 33 -9.10 50.75 2.80
C PRO A 33 -8.02 51.79 2.49
N GLY A 34 -8.24 52.54 1.42
CA GLY A 34 -7.35 53.65 1.10
C GLY A 34 -7.43 54.75 2.12
N ALA A 35 -6.38 55.59 2.18
CA ALA A 35 -6.32 56.62 3.18
C ALA A 35 -7.45 57.67 3.03
N ASP A 36 -7.94 57.83 1.80
CA ASP A 36 -8.98 58.80 1.54
C ASP A 36 -10.38 58.21 1.49
N GLU A 37 -10.53 56.94 1.79
CA GLU A 37 -11.86 56.31 1.78
C GLU A 37 -12.60 56.69 3.07
N VAL A 38 -13.79 57.24 2.88
CA VAL A 38 -14.62 57.66 4.03
C VAL A 38 -15.70 56.59 4.28
N LEU A 39 -16.22 55.96 3.25
CA LEU A 39 -17.22 54.93 3.41
C LEU A 39 -16.60 53.56 3.18
N PRO A 40 -17.22 52.48 3.73
CA PRO A 40 -16.69 51.16 3.46
C PRO A 40 -16.65 50.91 1.95
N PRO A 41 -15.59 50.28 1.46
CA PRO A 41 -15.52 50.01 0.02
C PRO A 41 -16.60 49.05 -0.41
N GLU A 42 -17.05 49.22 -1.67
CA GLU A 42 -17.98 48.26 -2.23
C GLU A 42 -17.34 46.87 -2.31
N PRO A 43 -18.10 45.82 -2.01
CA PRO A 43 -17.55 44.49 -2.16
C PRO A 43 -17.22 44.22 -3.64
N PRO A 44 -16.16 43.44 -3.89
CA PRO A 44 -15.87 43.07 -5.29
C PRO A 44 -17.00 42.26 -5.89
N ALA A 45 -17.08 42.25 -7.19
CA ALA A 45 -18.08 41.47 -7.88
C ALA A 45 -17.80 39.99 -7.86
N TYR A 46 -16.58 39.61 -7.52
CA TYR A 46 -16.18 38.20 -7.51
C TYR A 46 -15.81 37.79 -6.10
N ARG A 47 -15.77 36.47 -5.90
CA ARG A 47 -15.34 35.88 -4.66
C ARG A 47 -14.11 35.02 -4.89
N VAL A 48 -13.31 34.85 -3.84
CA VAL A 48 -12.08 34.08 -3.91
C VAL A 48 -12.13 32.97 -2.87
N LEU A 49 -11.31 31.96 -3.11
CA LEU A 49 -11.20 30.85 -2.17
C LEU A 49 -10.53 31.33 -0.88
N THR A 50 -11.27 31.27 0.22
CA THR A 50 -10.75 31.68 1.53
C THR A 50 -10.56 30.54 2.48
N GLY A 51 -11.02 29.34 2.15
CA GLY A 51 -10.80 28.21 3.02
C GLY A 51 -11.42 26.95 2.47
N VAL A 52 -11.19 25.88 3.19
CA VAL A 52 -11.75 24.57 2.91
C VAL A 52 -12.27 24.03 4.25
N VAL A 53 -13.46 23.42 4.22
CA VAL A 53 -14.03 22.80 5.42
C VAL A 53 -14.49 21.38 5.03
N ASP A 54 -14.20 20.42 5.91
CA ASP A 54 -14.64 19.06 5.64
C ASP A 54 -16.01 18.81 6.26
N GLY A 55 -16.53 17.62 6.07
CA GLY A 55 -17.86 17.28 6.56
C GLY A 55 -18.01 17.26 8.06
N PHE A 56 -16.91 17.32 8.78
CA PHE A 56 -16.90 17.25 10.24
C PHE A 56 -16.54 18.58 10.88
N GLY A 57 -16.38 19.64 10.06
CA GLY A 57 -16.14 20.96 10.57
C GLY A 57 -14.69 21.37 10.69
N ARG A 58 -13.75 20.51 10.28
CA ARG A 58 -12.33 20.88 10.30
C ARG A 58 -12.04 21.82 9.14
N THR A 59 -11.25 22.86 9.39
CA THR A 59 -11.03 23.90 8.41
C THR A 59 -9.57 24.11 8.10
N LEU A 60 -9.33 24.59 6.89
CA LEU A 60 -8.06 25.17 6.46
C LEU A 60 -8.39 26.58 5.97
N ALA A 61 -7.87 27.59 6.65
CA ALA A 61 -8.17 28.98 6.33
C ALA A 61 -6.99 29.58 5.60
N PHE A 62 -7.27 30.34 4.54
CA PHE A 62 -6.22 30.99 3.76
C PHE A 62 -6.17 32.47 4.09
N HIS A 63 -4.96 33.00 4.17
CA HIS A 63 -4.72 34.43 4.32
C HIS A 63 -4.19 34.97 3.00
N ARG A 64 -4.80 36.04 2.55
CA ARG A 64 -4.39 36.68 1.30
C ARG A 64 -3.80 38.05 1.59
N ALA A 65 -2.81 38.40 0.78
CA ALA A 65 -2.20 39.71 0.91
C ALA A 65 -3.23 40.79 0.55
N ALA A 66 -3.38 41.79 1.44
CA ALA A 66 -4.34 42.85 1.22
C ALA A 66 -3.78 43.96 0.34
N GLU A 67 -2.46 44.08 0.26
CA GLU A 67 -1.82 45.14 -0.50
C GLU A 67 -0.45 44.67 -0.96
N GLY A 68 0.18 45.49 -1.80
CA GLY A 68 1.50 45.23 -2.28
C GLY A 68 1.53 44.52 -3.60
N ASP A 69 2.73 44.03 -3.98
CA ASP A 69 2.95 43.47 -5.29
C ASP A 69 2.20 42.15 -5.49
N VAL A 70 1.86 41.44 -4.42
CA VAL A 70 1.17 40.17 -4.52
C VAL A 70 -0.25 40.27 -3.94
N ALA A 71 -0.83 41.48 -3.94
CA ALA A 71 -2.17 41.67 -3.38
C ALA A 71 -3.16 40.69 -4.00
N GLY A 72 -3.98 40.08 -3.14
CA GLY A 72 -4.98 39.13 -3.56
C GLY A 72 -4.49 37.69 -3.61
N ALA A 73 -3.19 37.46 -3.53
CA ALA A 73 -2.65 36.10 -3.57
C ALA A 73 -2.57 35.51 -2.18
N VAL A 74 -2.62 34.19 -2.11
CA VAL A 74 -2.53 33.47 -0.82
C VAL A 74 -1.10 33.55 -0.30
N THR A 75 -0.92 34.17 0.84
CA THR A 75 0.41 34.27 1.47
C THR A 75 0.51 33.51 2.77
N GLY A 76 -0.56 32.88 3.21
CA GLY A 76 -0.48 32.10 4.43
C GLY A 76 -1.70 31.25 4.64
N GLY A 77 -1.65 30.45 5.67
CA GLY A 77 -2.78 29.62 6.02
C GLY A 77 -2.67 29.14 7.45
N MET A 78 -3.79 28.67 7.96
CA MET A 78 -3.85 28.05 9.28
C MET A 78 -4.74 26.82 9.20
N ASP A 79 -4.24 25.68 9.67
CA ASP A 79 -5.04 24.49 9.68
C ASP A 79 -5.87 24.41 10.97
N GLY A 80 -6.70 23.36 11.06
CA GLY A 80 -7.59 23.21 12.20
C GLY A 80 -6.88 22.88 13.50
N ALA A 81 -5.62 22.49 13.45
CA ALA A 81 -4.83 22.21 14.64
C ALA A 81 -4.09 23.43 15.15
N GLY A 82 -4.20 24.55 14.44
CA GLY A 82 -3.55 25.78 14.85
C GLY A 82 -2.17 26.02 14.27
N ARG A 83 -1.72 25.15 13.38
CA ARG A 83 -0.43 25.37 12.73
C ARG A 83 -0.58 26.48 11.70
N ARG A 84 0.44 27.33 11.62
CA ARG A 84 0.44 28.45 10.69
C ARG A 84 1.54 28.28 9.67
N PHE A 85 1.20 28.60 8.44
CA PHE A 85 2.11 28.46 7.31
C PHE A 85 2.25 29.80 6.62
N HIS A 86 3.46 30.08 6.15
CA HIS A 86 3.73 31.27 5.36
C HIS A 86 4.19 30.85 3.98
N LEU A 87 3.56 31.44 2.96
CA LEU A 87 3.89 31.19 1.56
C LEU A 87 4.66 32.38 1.03
N VAL A 88 5.89 32.17 0.61
CA VAL A 88 6.72 33.21 0.02
C VAL A 88 6.48 33.20 -1.48
N LEU A 89 6.10 34.36 -2.02
CA LEU A 89 5.76 34.48 -3.42
C LEU A 89 6.75 35.35 -4.15
N THR A 90 6.91 35.12 -5.47
CA THR A 90 7.74 35.96 -6.33
C THR A 90 6.90 36.51 -7.47
N THR A 91 7.27 37.72 -7.92
CA THR A 91 6.65 38.32 -9.10
C THR A 91 7.53 38.07 -10.33
N GLN A 92 6.93 38.32 -11.50
CA GLN A 92 7.70 38.18 -12.74
C GLN A 92 8.87 39.14 -12.77
N ALA A 93 8.68 40.37 -12.28
CA ALA A 93 9.77 41.34 -12.27
C ALA A 93 10.93 40.87 -11.38
N GLN A 94 10.62 40.31 -10.23
CA GLN A 94 11.68 39.79 -9.36
C GLN A 94 12.44 38.67 -10.00
N ARG A 95 11.77 37.76 -10.68
CA ARG A 95 12.47 36.65 -11.34
C ARG A 95 13.30 37.12 -12.52
N ALA A 96 12.77 38.11 -13.26
CA ALA A 96 13.52 38.66 -14.40
C ALA A 96 14.79 39.34 -13.93
N GLU A 97 14.71 40.06 -12.82
CA GLU A 97 15.92 40.72 -12.30
C GLU A 97 16.91 39.70 -11.80
N GLU A 98 16.46 38.66 -11.13
CA GLU A 98 17.34 37.61 -10.67
C GLU A 98 18.03 36.91 -11.84
N ALA A 99 17.30 36.73 -12.96
CA ALA A 99 17.88 36.08 -14.13
C ALA A 99 18.96 36.93 -14.82
N ARG A 100 18.92 38.24 -14.61
CA ARG A 100 19.95 39.12 -15.21
C ARG A 100 21.27 39.08 -14.47
N LYS A 101 21.31 38.50 -13.26
CA LYS A 101 22.55 38.42 -12.51
C LYS A 101 23.45 37.34 -13.11
N PRO A 102 24.77 37.49 -13.01
CA PRO A 102 25.65 36.47 -13.53
C PRO A 102 25.41 35.11 -12.83
N HIS A 103 25.45 34.07 -13.62
CA HIS A 103 25.29 32.72 -13.13
C HIS A 103 26.46 31.86 -13.53
N THR A 104 26.83 30.93 -12.65
CA THR A 104 27.81 29.90 -12.96
C THR A 104 27.14 28.51 -13.07
N ALA A 105 25.83 28.46 -12.95
CA ALA A 105 25.13 27.19 -13.03
C ALA A 105 25.32 26.57 -14.42
N SER A 106 25.63 25.29 -14.45
CA SER A 106 25.75 24.58 -15.69
C SER A 106 24.36 24.18 -16.18
N LEU A 107 24.25 24.10 -17.48
CA LEU A 107 23.04 23.58 -18.11
C LEU A 107 23.14 22.06 -18.13
N SER A 108 22.26 21.43 -18.85
CA SER A 108 22.26 19.98 -18.93
C SER A 108 23.58 19.51 -19.52
N SER A 109 23.98 18.27 -19.16
CA SER A 109 25.19 17.68 -19.59
C SER A 109 25.28 17.61 -21.11
N PRO A 110 26.48 17.78 -21.71
CA PRO A 110 26.59 17.57 -23.15
C PRO A 110 26.21 16.16 -23.58
N ASP A 111 26.28 15.21 -22.69
CA ASP A 111 25.94 13.83 -23.00
C ASP A 111 24.43 13.55 -22.84
N SER A 112 23.69 14.52 -22.41
CA SER A 112 22.24 14.32 -22.19
C SER A 112 21.54 14.08 -23.52
N PRO A 113 20.65 13.09 -23.59
CA PRO A 113 19.85 12.90 -24.79
C PRO A 113 18.76 13.94 -24.98
N CYS A 114 18.57 14.81 -23.99
CA CYS A 114 17.49 15.79 -24.03
C CYS A 114 17.92 17.03 -24.79
N PRO A 115 16.98 17.66 -25.50
CA PRO A 115 17.30 18.97 -26.08
C PRO A 115 17.55 19.98 -24.97
N LEU A 116 18.56 20.80 -25.16
CA LEU A 116 18.84 21.88 -24.22
C LEU A 116 17.84 23.00 -24.39
N SER A 117 17.31 23.51 -23.28
CA SER A 117 16.50 24.70 -23.33
C SER A 117 17.41 25.92 -23.27
N ALA A 118 17.15 26.88 -24.14
CA ALA A 118 17.92 28.12 -24.13
C ALA A 118 17.59 28.87 -22.84
N PRO A 119 18.56 29.56 -22.26
CA PRO A 119 18.28 30.41 -21.10
C PRO A 119 17.67 31.73 -21.53
N SER A 120 16.65 31.67 -22.36
CA SER A 120 15.98 32.88 -22.78
C SER A 120 14.83 33.18 -21.86
N PHE A 121 14.63 34.43 -21.62
CA PHE A 121 13.59 34.89 -20.72
C PHE A 121 12.67 35.80 -21.50
N PRO A 122 11.44 35.40 -21.70
CA PRO A 122 10.52 36.25 -22.44
C PRO A 122 10.33 37.57 -21.71
N ASP A 123 10.22 38.63 -22.51
CA ASP A 123 9.93 39.93 -21.93
C ASP A 123 8.52 40.01 -21.35
N THR A 124 7.65 39.16 -21.83
CA THR A 124 6.28 39.12 -21.34
C THR A 124 5.94 37.72 -20.87
N LEU A 125 4.94 37.64 -20.01
CA LEU A 125 4.46 36.35 -19.54
C LEU A 125 3.82 35.58 -20.70
N PRO A 126 3.82 34.26 -20.59
CA PRO A 126 3.04 33.48 -21.56
C PRO A 126 1.58 33.84 -21.48
N ALA A 127 0.87 33.61 -22.57
CA ALA A 127 -0.55 33.87 -22.59
C ALA A 127 -1.26 33.06 -21.54
N GLY A 128 -2.29 33.63 -20.97
CA GLY A 128 -3.07 32.92 -19.98
C GLY A 128 -3.85 31.78 -20.60
N THR A 129 -4.49 31.03 -19.73
CA THR A 129 -5.33 29.93 -20.13
C THR A 129 -6.76 30.38 -20.28
N GLU A 130 -7.62 29.42 -20.63
CA GLU A 130 -9.06 29.72 -20.69
C GLU A 130 -9.61 30.12 -19.33
N TYR A 131 -8.83 29.91 -18.26
CA TYR A 131 -9.27 30.23 -16.90
C TYR A 131 -8.79 31.61 -16.46
N GLY A 132 -8.08 32.34 -17.30
CA GLY A 132 -7.69 33.70 -16.99
C GLY A 132 -6.25 33.98 -17.36
N ALA A 133 -5.89 35.24 -17.23
CA ALA A 133 -4.55 35.71 -17.53
C ALA A 133 -3.59 35.30 -16.39
N ASP A 134 -2.37 35.01 -16.79
CA ASP A 134 -1.30 34.69 -15.82
C ASP A 134 -0.77 36.01 -15.25
N ASN A 135 -0.86 36.16 -13.92
CA ASN A 135 -0.38 37.36 -13.27
C ASN A 135 1.11 37.28 -12.93
N GLY A 136 1.75 36.15 -13.21
CA GLY A 136 3.17 36.02 -12.98
C GLY A 136 3.59 35.74 -11.56
N ILE A 137 2.67 35.63 -10.63
CA ILE A 137 2.99 35.36 -9.24
C ILE A 137 3.19 33.86 -9.06
N ARG A 138 4.31 33.50 -8.41
CA ARG A 138 4.66 32.08 -8.22
C ARG A 138 5.05 31.84 -6.76
N LEU A 139 4.81 30.62 -6.31
CA LEU A 139 5.18 30.18 -4.96
C LEU A 139 6.66 29.85 -4.91
N GLU A 140 7.40 30.55 -4.06
CA GLU A 140 8.84 30.30 -3.92
C GLU A 140 9.14 29.36 -2.77
N ALA A 141 8.42 29.48 -1.64
CA ALA A 141 8.72 28.65 -0.47
C ALA A 141 7.49 28.54 0.40
N VAL A 142 7.45 27.44 1.15
CA VAL A 142 6.42 27.21 2.16
C VAL A 142 7.13 27.03 3.49
N TRP A 143 6.78 27.87 4.47
CA TRP A 143 7.34 27.81 5.80
C TRP A 143 6.27 27.41 6.79
N LEU A 144 6.62 26.52 7.73
CA LEU A 144 5.79 26.27 8.90
C LEU A 144 6.26 27.23 9.99
N THR A 145 5.51 28.33 10.16
CA THR A 145 5.98 29.42 11.02
C THR A 145 5.56 29.26 12.47
N HIS A 146 4.51 28.50 12.73
CA HIS A 146 4.05 28.31 14.09
C HIS A 146 3.41 26.93 14.22
N ASP A 147 3.80 26.21 15.26
CA ASP A 147 3.24 24.92 15.60
C ASP A 147 2.88 24.96 17.08
N PRO A 148 1.60 24.86 17.44
CA PRO A 148 1.24 24.97 18.87
C PRO A 148 1.88 23.92 19.76
N ALA A 149 2.26 22.76 19.21
CA ALA A 149 2.94 21.74 19.99
C ALA A 149 4.40 22.07 20.25
N TYR A 150 4.97 23.00 19.51
CA TYR A 150 6.36 23.42 19.66
C TYR A 150 6.44 24.94 19.60
N PRO A 151 5.82 25.62 20.56
CA PRO A 151 5.63 27.06 20.41
C PRO A 151 6.91 27.89 20.47
N ASP A 152 7.97 27.34 21.06
CA ASP A 152 9.23 28.08 21.17
C ASP A 152 10.21 27.80 20.05
N GLU A 153 9.88 26.90 19.15
CA GLU A 153 10.79 26.54 18.05
C GLU A 153 10.59 27.48 16.87
N GLN A 154 11.70 27.88 16.29
CA GLN A 154 11.69 28.75 15.11
C GLN A 154 12.13 27.92 13.91
N PRO A 155 11.50 28.14 12.76
CA PRO A 155 11.90 27.37 11.59
C PRO A 155 13.30 27.80 11.12
N THR A 156 14.09 26.82 10.70
CA THR A 156 15.41 27.07 10.17
C THR A 156 15.48 26.87 8.67
N ALA A 157 14.45 26.26 8.08
CA ALA A 157 14.40 25.99 6.66
C ALA A 157 12.95 25.88 6.25
N PRO A 158 12.65 26.20 4.99
CA PRO A 158 11.28 26.00 4.53
C PRO A 158 10.96 24.50 4.38
N LEU A 159 9.69 24.18 4.42
CA LEU A 159 9.25 22.81 4.16
C LEU A 159 9.50 22.42 2.73
N ALA A 160 9.38 23.37 1.81
CA ALA A 160 9.62 23.14 0.39
C ALA A 160 10.02 24.47 -0.24
N ARG A 161 10.80 24.36 -1.30
CA ARG A 161 11.25 25.55 -2.03
C ARG A 161 11.17 25.26 -3.52
N TYR A 162 10.80 26.27 -4.28
CA TYR A 162 10.57 26.17 -5.72
C TYR A 162 11.34 27.28 -6.42
N THR A 163 11.93 26.93 -7.57
CA THR A 163 12.54 27.93 -8.44
C THR A 163 11.90 27.88 -9.81
N TYR A 164 12.03 28.97 -10.53
CA TYR A 164 11.34 29.15 -11.80
C TYR A 164 12.29 29.73 -12.83
N THR A 165 11.97 29.48 -14.10
CA THR A 165 12.61 30.21 -15.17
C THR A 165 12.11 31.65 -15.12
N ALA A 166 12.78 32.54 -15.85
CA ALA A 166 12.32 33.93 -15.88
C ALA A 166 10.94 34.06 -16.51
N GLY A 167 10.55 33.08 -17.33
CA GLY A 167 9.20 33.07 -17.89
C GLY A 167 8.15 32.48 -16.98
N GLY A 168 8.52 32.09 -15.76
CA GLY A 168 7.56 31.60 -14.81
C GLY A 168 7.30 30.12 -14.81
N GLU A 169 8.10 29.35 -15.54
CA GLU A 169 7.97 27.89 -15.58
C GLU A 169 8.71 27.28 -14.40
N LEU A 170 8.12 26.25 -13.80
CA LEU A 170 8.74 25.58 -12.66
C LEU A 170 10.03 24.88 -13.09
N ARG A 171 11.16 25.28 -12.49
CA ARG A 171 12.45 24.72 -12.85
C ARG A 171 12.93 23.66 -11.88
N ALA A 172 12.75 23.86 -10.57
CA ALA A 172 13.26 22.92 -9.59
C ALA A 172 12.43 22.96 -8.33
N VAL A 173 12.41 21.83 -7.65
CA VAL A 173 11.73 21.67 -6.36
C VAL A 173 12.78 21.16 -5.37
N TYR A 174 12.82 21.79 -4.19
CA TYR A 174 13.73 21.41 -3.12
C TYR A 174 12.92 21.02 -1.88
N ASP A 175 13.36 19.97 -1.19
CA ASP A 175 12.70 19.57 0.05
C ASP A 175 13.30 20.34 1.23
N ARG A 176 12.86 19.99 2.46
CA ARG A 176 13.31 20.76 3.62
C ARG A 176 14.77 20.52 3.97
N SER A 177 15.40 19.50 3.42
CA SER A 177 16.84 19.30 3.60
C SER A 177 17.66 20.24 2.74
N GLY A 178 17.03 20.94 1.79
CA GLY A 178 17.71 21.76 0.82
C GLY A 178 18.14 21.02 -0.43
N MET A 179 17.82 19.74 -0.52
CA MET A 179 18.18 18.94 -1.69
C MET A 179 17.18 19.16 -2.81
N GLN A 180 17.70 19.29 -4.03
CA GLN A 180 16.82 19.37 -5.20
C GLN A 180 16.26 17.99 -5.49
N VAL A 181 14.92 17.87 -5.41
CA VAL A 181 14.26 16.59 -5.60
C VAL A 181 13.59 16.46 -6.96
N ARG A 182 13.34 17.57 -7.64
CA ARG A 182 12.78 17.56 -9.00
C ARG A 182 13.46 18.61 -9.84
N GLY A 183 13.57 18.34 -11.13
CA GLY A 183 14.07 19.31 -12.08
C GLY A 183 13.31 19.24 -13.38
N PHE A 184 13.15 20.39 -14.06
CA PHE A 184 12.37 20.50 -15.29
C PHE A 184 13.11 21.38 -16.29
N THR A 185 13.05 21.00 -17.57
CA THR A 185 13.66 21.75 -18.67
C THR A 185 12.59 22.01 -19.73
N TYR A 186 12.63 23.19 -20.32
CA TYR A 186 11.58 23.62 -21.23
C TYR A 186 12.14 23.97 -22.60
N ASP A 187 11.26 23.88 -23.61
CA ASP A 187 11.59 24.19 -24.99
C ASP A 187 11.92 25.69 -25.12
N ALA A 188 13.03 25.99 -25.82
CA ALA A 188 13.42 27.38 -26.01
C ALA A 188 12.47 28.12 -26.93
N GLU A 189 11.78 27.42 -27.82
CA GLU A 189 10.95 28.07 -28.84
C GLU A 189 9.45 28.02 -28.50
N HIS A 190 9.04 27.17 -27.58
CA HIS A 190 7.63 27.01 -27.24
C HIS A 190 7.49 27.14 -25.73
N ALA A 191 7.05 28.31 -25.29
CA ALA A 191 6.95 28.58 -23.86
C ALA A 191 5.99 27.61 -23.20
N GLY A 192 6.41 27.09 -22.02
CA GLY A 192 5.59 26.17 -21.26
C GLY A 192 5.69 24.72 -21.68
N ARG A 193 6.40 24.42 -22.75
CA ARG A 193 6.53 23.05 -23.23
C ARG A 193 7.70 22.38 -22.53
N MET A 194 7.42 21.39 -21.67
CA MET A 194 8.45 20.69 -20.94
C MET A 194 9.10 19.65 -21.84
N VAL A 195 10.44 19.72 -21.96
CA VAL A 195 11.19 18.76 -22.79
C VAL A 195 11.97 17.77 -21.97
N ALA A 196 12.11 17.97 -20.65
CA ALA A 196 12.80 17.01 -19.81
C ALA A 196 12.40 17.22 -18.35
N HIS A 197 12.44 16.15 -17.60
CA HIS A 197 12.31 16.24 -16.14
C HIS A 197 13.08 15.10 -15.50
N HIS A 198 13.39 15.27 -14.21
CA HIS A 198 14.05 14.21 -13.48
C HIS A 198 13.73 14.32 -11.99
N TYR A 199 13.91 13.20 -11.31
CA TYR A 199 13.90 13.12 -9.85
C TYR A 199 15.36 13.05 -9.38
N ALA A 200 15.58 13.40 -8.12
CA ALA A 200 16.92 13.41 -7.56
C ALA A 200 17.62 12.09 -7.82
N GLY A 201 18.85 12.19 -8.34
CA GLY A 201 19.67 11.00 -8.59
C GLY A 201 19.25 10.12 -9.74
N ARG A 202 18.19 10.50 -10.48
CA ARG A 202 17.71 9.70 -11.58
C ARG A 202 18.07 10.36 -12.92
N PRO A 203 18.09 9.57 -14.01
CA PRO A 203 18.31 10.17 -15.32
C PRO A 203 17.15 11.07 -15.73
N GLU A 204 17.40 11.93 -16.68
CA GLU A 204 16.36 12.78 -17.24
C GLU A 204 15.51 11.98 -18.21
N SER A 205 14.18 12.12 -18.09
CA SER A 205 13.25 11.67 -19.11
C SER A 205 13.01 12.83 -20.07
N CYS A 206 13.17 12.58 -21.36
CA CYS A 206 13.12 13.62 -22.36
C CYS A 206 11.98 13.39 -23.32
N TYR A 207 11.44 14.49 -23.84
CA TYR A 207 10.24 14.45 -24.68
C TYR A 207 10.48 15.22 -25.97
N ARG A 208 9.97 14.68 -27.07
CA ARG A 208 9.91 15.38 -28.33
C ARG A 208 8.45 15.56 -28.72
N TYR A 209 8.16 16.62 -29.44
CA TYR A 209 6.79 17.00 -29.77
C TYR A 209 6.62 17.19 -31.26
N ASP A 210 5.40 17.01 -31.74
CA ASP A 210 5.07 17.34 -33.14
C ASP A 210 4.63 18.80 -33.24
N ASP A 211 4.20 19.20 -34.45
CA ASP A 211 3.83 20.58 -34.70
C ASP A 211 2.60 21.04 -33.94
N THR A 212 1.79 20.09 -33.50
CA THR A 212 0.57 20.42 -32.74
C THR A 212 0.77 20.35 -31.24
N GLY A 213 1.98 20.03 -30.77
CA GLY A 213 2.26 20.00 -29.35
C GLY A 213 2.03 18.67 -28.68
N ARG A 214 1.85 17.60 -29.46
CA ARG A 214 1.68 16.27 -28.87
C ARG A 214 3.03 15.57 -28.76
N VAL A 215 3.21 14.77 -27.71
CA VAL A 215 4.46 14.03 -27.49
C VAL A 215 4.58 12.94 -28.56
N THR A 216 5.67 12.96 -29.32
CA THR A 216 5.96 11.92 -30.29
C THR A 216 7.01 10.92 -29.82
N GLU A 217 7.81 11.29 -28.84
CA GLU A 217 8.85 10.41 -28.34
C GLU A 217 9.16 10.74 -26.89
N GLN A 218 9.33 9.70 -26.11
CA GLN A 218 9.81 9.81 -24.74
C GLN A 218 11.06 8.95 -24.62
N VAL A 219 12.17 9.55 -24.20
CA VAL A 219 13.44 8.86 -24.06
C VAL A 219 13.77 8.76 -22.57
N ASN A 220 13.95 7.53 -22.09
CA ASN A 220 14.33 7.26 -20.71
C ASN A 220 15.66 6.54 -20.72
N PRO A 221 16.77 7.25 -20.56
CA PRO A 221 18.08 6.61 -20.68
C PRO A 221 18.21 5.40 -19.75
N GLU A 222 18.71 4.29 -20.31
CA GLU A 222 18.83 3.01 -19.60
C GLU A 222 17.48 2.44 -19.14
N GLY A 223 16.41 2.93 -19.72
CA GLY A 223 15.07 2.43 -19.45
C GLY A 223 14.30 2.24 -20.74
N LEU A 224 13.00 2.19 -20.62
CA LEU A 224 12.14 1.93 -21.77
C LEU A 224 11.79 3.25 -22.46
N ASP A 225 12.08 3.32 -23.76
CA ASP A 225 11.70 4.47 -24.56
C ASP A 225 10.40 4.20 -25.29
N TYR A 226 9.69 5.28 -25.64
CA TYR A 226 8.41 5.17 -26.30
C TYR A 226 8.35 6.10 -27.51
N ARG A 227 7.66 5.64 -28.56
CA ARG A 227 7.30 6.47 -29.70
C ARG A 227 5.78 6.45 -29.85
N PHE A 228 5.23 7.60 -30.17
CA PHE A 228 3.80 7.78 -30.30
C PHE A 228 3.48 8.26 -31.72
N GLU A 229 2.54 7.58 -32.39
CA GLU A 229 2.07 7.97 -33.71
C GLU A 229 0.58 8.24 -33.61
N TYR A 230 0.19 9.41 -34.03
CA TYR A 230 -1.19 9.87 -33.87
C TYR A 230 -1.91 9.82 -35.21
N GLY A 231 -3.03 9.09 -35.25
CA GLY A 231 -3.91 9.07 -36.37
C GLY A 231 -5.21 9.83 -36.07
N GLU A 232 -6.15 9.74 -36.97
CA GLU A 232 -7.39 10.46 -36.77
C GLU A 232 -8.16 9.97 -35.57
N SER A 233 -8.21 8.67 -35.35
CA SER A 233 -8.97 8.10 -34.26
C SER A 233 -8.17 7.01 -33.54
N ARG A 234 -6.84 7.05 -33.64
CA ARG A 234 -6.04 6.05 -32.97
C ARG A 234 -4.66 6.60 -32.64
N VAL A 235 -4.02 5.97 -31.65
CA VAL A 235 -2.65 6.28 -31.25
C VAL A 235 -1.89 4.96 -31.23
N ILE A 236 -0.75 4.94 -31.91
CA ILE A 236 0.12 3.78 -31.91
C ILE A 236 1.32 4.07 -30.99
N ILE A 237 1.53 3.21 -30.02
CA ILE A 237 2.62 3.35 -29.06
C ILE A 237 3.57 2.18 -29.24
N THR A 238 4.83 2.51 -29.57
CA THR A 238 5.87 1.51 -29.77
C THR A 238 7.00 1.79 -28.78
N ASP A 239 7.40 0.77 -28.00
CA ASP A 239 8.48 0.96 -27.06
C ASP A 239 9.79 0.42 -27.61
N SER A 240 10.86 0.61 -26.86
CA SER A 240 12.20 0.22 -27.32
C SER A 240 12.44 -1.28 -27.29
N LEU A 241 11.52 -2.06 -26.78
CA LEU A 241 11.54 -3.52 -26.94
C LEU A 241 10.71 -3.96 -28.14
N ASN A 242 10.30 -2.99 -28.95
CA ASN A 242 9.48 -3.24 -30.15
C ASN A 242 8.10 -3.79 -29.84
N ARG A 243 7.61 -3.52 -28.66
CA ARG A 243 6.23 -3.86 -28.33
C ARG A 243 5.31 -2.75 -28.82
N ARG A 244 4.20 -3.13 -29.44
CA ARG A 244 3.34 -2.17 -30.11
C ARG A 244 1.94 -2.29 -29.56
N GLU A 245 1.39 -1.18 -29.09
CA GLU A 245 0.00 -1.08 -28.63
C GLU A 245 -0.71 -0.07 -29.50
N VAL A 246 -1.99 -0.31 -29.76
CA VAL A 246 -2.81 0.62 -30.51
C VAL A 246 -4.03 0.96 -29.69
N LEU A 247 -4.23 2.26 -29.45
CA LEU A 247 -5.41 2.77 -28.75
C LEU A 247 -6.34 3.38 -29.76
N TYR A 248 -7.60 2.93 -29.77
CA TYR A 248 -8.61 3.49 -30.64
C TYR A 248 -9.55 4.35 -29.82
N THR A 249 -9.84 5.56 -30.31
CA THR A 249 -10.61 6.53 -29.56
C THR A 249 -11.87 6.95 -30.30
N GLU A 250 -12.86 7.39 -29.52
CA GLU A 250 -14.07 8.01 -30.03
C GLU A 250 -14.35 9.26 -29.23
N GLY A 251 -15.11 10.18 -29.83
CA GLY A 251 -15.40 11.46 -29.22
C GLY A 251 -14.53 12.56 -29.77
N GLU A 252 -14.75 13.77 -29.30
CA GLU A 252 -14.03 14.93 -29.80
C GLU A 252 -13.48 15.75 -28.63
N GLY A 253 -12.31 16.34 -28.87
CA GLY A 253 -11.69 17.22 -27.89
C GLY A 253 -11.42 16.53 -26.57
N GLY A 254 -11.77 17.17 -25.49
CA GLY A 254 -11.57 16.60 -24.17
C GLY A 254 -12.49 15.46 -23.83
N LEU A 255 -13.41 15.11 -24.70
CA LEU A 255 -14.34 14.01 -24.48
C LEU A 255 -13.91 12.72 -25.16
N LYS A 256 -12.72 12.70 -25.72
CA LYS A 256 -12.22 11.46 -26.34
C LYS A 256 -12.05 10.37 -25.29
N ARG A 257 -12.47 9.18 -25.64
CA ARG A 257 -12.36 8.01 -24.78
C ARG A 257 -11.77 6.85 -25.58
N VAL A 258 -10.95 6.05 -24.92
CA VAL A 258 -10.39 4.83 -25.51
C VAL A 258 -11.46 3.76 -25.51
N VAL A 259 -11.89 3.33 -26.68
CA VAL A 259 -12.94 2.32 -26.81
C VAL A 259 -12.40 0.95 -27.18
N LYS A 260 -11.16 0.87 -27.63
CA LYS A 260 -10.56 -0.40 -28.04
C LYS A 260 -9.06 -0.28 -27.86
N LYS A 261 -8.44 -1.33 -27.35
CA LYS A 261 -7.00 -1.37 -27.21
C LYS A 261 -6.49 -2.68 -27.80
N GLU A 262 -5.56 -2.57 -28.72
CA GLU A 262 -4.84 -3.72 -29.27
C GLU A 262 -3.52 -3.84 -28.53
N HIS A 263 -3.35 -4.93 -27.81
CA HIS A 263 -2.19 -5.11 -26.94
C HIS A 263 -1.00 -5.64 -27.72
N ALA A 264 0.16 -5.64 -27.08
CA ALA A 264 1.40 -6.02 -27.77
C ALA A 264 1.41 -7.46 -28.25
N ASP A 265 0.60 -8.32 -27.67
CA ASP A 265 0.50 -9.71 -28.12
C ASP A 265 -0.57 -9.90 -29.19
N GLY A 266 -1.21 -8.82 -29.63
CA GLY A 266 -2.27 -8.88 -30.61
C GLY A 266 -3.66 -9.05 -30.06
N SER A 267 -3.80 -9.26 -28.75
CA SER A 267 -5.11 -9.38 -28.14
C SER A 267 -5.81 -8.03 -28.09
N ILE A 268 -7.13 -8.06 -27.99
CA ILE A 268 -7.94 -6.86 -28.09
C ILE A 268 -8.88 -6.81 -26.89
N THR A 269 -8.94 -5.63 -26.24
CA THR A 269 -9.92 -5.34 -25.20
C THR A 269 -10.74 -4.14 -25.65
N ARG A 270 -11.98 -4.03 -25.12
CA ARG A 270 -12.88 -2.96 -25.53
C ARG A 270 -13.51 -2.31 -24.30
N SER A 271 -13.89 -1.06 -24.45
CA SER A 271 -14.58 -0.30 -23.40
C SER A 271 -15.75 0.42 -24.04
N GLU A 272 -16.87 0.49 -23.31
CA GLU A 272 -18.07 1.19 -23.77
C GLU A 272 -18.45 2.24 -22.75
N TYR A 273 -18.91 3.39 -23.23
CA TYR A 273 -19.23 4.51 -22.36
C TYR A 273 -20.66 4.99 -22.64
N ASP A 274 -21.30 5.57 -21.62
CA ASP A 274 -22.62 6.14 -21.79
C ASP A 274 -22.50 7.57 -22.35
N GLU A 275 -23.65 8.22 -22.50
CA GLU A 275 -23.66 9.54 -23.09
C GLU A 275 -22.97 10.59 -22.23
N ALA A 276 -22.86 10.35 -20.93
CA ALA A 276 -22.14 11.24 -20.04
C ALA A 276 -20.64 10.92 -19.93
N GLY A 277 -20.17 9.93 -20.70
CA GLY A 277 -18.77 9.55 -20.68
C GLY A 277 -18.38 8.61 -19.57
N ARG A 278 -19.35 8.01 -18.89
CA ARG A 278 -19.07 7.09 -17.81
C ARG A 278 -18.95 5.66 -18.36
N LEU A 279 -18.01 4.89 -17.80
CA LEU A 279 -17.79 3.52 -18.27
C LEU A 279 -19.00 2.65 -17.97
N LYS A 280 -19.57 2.03 -18.99
CA LYS A 280 -20.72 1.15 -18.79
C LYS A 280 -20.47 -0.30 -19.11
N ALA A 281 -19.36 -0.64 -19.79
CA ALA A 281 -19.04 -2.03 -20.06
C ALA A 281 -17.59 -2.16 -20.49
N GLN A 282 -17.02 -3.32 -20.21
CA GLN A 282 -15.69 -3.69 -20.69
C GLN A 282 -15.74 -5.11 -21.22
N THR A 283 -15.01 -5.33 -22.32
CA THR A 283 -14.87 -6.66 -22.90
C THR A 283 -13.40 -7.05 -22.86
N ASP A 284 -13.10 -8.19 -22.25
CA ASP A 284 -11.71 -8.60 -22.09
C ASP A 284 -11.20 -9.27 -23.36
N ALA A 285 -9.95 -9.75 -23.31
CA ALA A 285 -9.30 -10.28 -24.50
C ALA A 285 -9.91 -11.58 -24.99
N ALA A 286 -10.64 -12.27 -24.13
CA ALA A 286 -11.36 -13.50 -24.52
C ALA A 286 -12.75 -13.21 -25.06
N GLY A 287 -13.14 -11.94 -25.17
CA GLY A 287 -14.46 -11.57 -25.63
C GLY A 287 -15.53 -11.57 -24.57
N ARG A 288 -15.17 -11.71 -23.31
CA ARG A 288 -16.14 -11.76 -22.23
C ARG A 288 -16.44 -10.36 -21.75
N ARG A 289 -17.72 -10.10 -21.52
CA ARG A 289 -18.18 -8.74 -21.26
C ARG A 289 -18.64 -8.59 -19.82
N THR A 290 -18.16 -7.52 -19.17
CA THR A 290 -18.60 -7.10 -17.85
C THR A 290 -19.38 -5.79 -18.03
N GLU A 291 -20.57 -5.71 -17.42
CA GLU A 291 -21.44 -4.56 -17.58
C GLU A 291 -21.54 -3.83 -16.23
N TYR A 292 -21.41 -2.51 -16.30
CA TYR A 292 -21.52 -1.64 -15.13
C TYR A 292 -22.80 -0.85 -15.24
N ARG A 293 -23.70 -0.98 -14.28
CA ARG A 293 -24.95 -0.26 -14.28
C ARG A 293 -24.87 0.86 -13.27
N LEU A 294 -25.19 2.06 -13.72
CA LEU A 294 -25.01 3.25 -12.93
C LEU A 294 -26.34 3.93 -12.68
N HIS A 295 -26.49 4.56 -11.51
CA HIS A 295 -27.62 5.40 -11.22
C HIS A 295 -27.54 6.63 -12.14
N MET A 296 -28.63 6.92 -12.83
CA MET A 296 -28.54 7.92 -13.92
C MET A 296 -28.22 9.31 -13.40
N ALA A 297 -28.79 9.70 -12.28
CA ALA A 297 -28.58 11.06 -11.78
C ALA A 297 -27.23 11.23 -11.09
N SER A 298 -26.83 10.26 -10.26
CA SER A 298 -25.63 10.41 -9.45
C SER A 298 -24.38 9.82 -10.09
N GLY A 299 -24.54 8.88 -11.01
CA GLY A 299 -23.41 8.15 -11.56
C GLY A 299 -22.85 7.08 -10.66
N LYS A 300 -23.47 6.85 -9.52
CA LYS A 300 -22.99 5.81 -8.60
C LYS A 300 -23.27 4.42 -9.17
N LEU A 301 -22.36 3.50 -8.93
CA LEU A 301 -22.46 2.13 -9.43
C LEU A 301 -23.56 1.40 -8.66
N THR A 302 -24.57 0.89 -9.37
CA THR A 302 -25.64 0.14 -8.72
C THR A 302 -25.50 -1.36 -8.90
N SER A 303 -24.87 -1.81 -9.98
CA SER A 303 -24.59 -3.23 -10.10
C SER A 303 -23.49 -3.47 -11.12
N VAL A 304 -22.84 -4.61 -11.00
CA VAL A 304 -21.88 -5.11 -11.98
C VAL A 304 -22.38 -6.48 -12.41
N VAL A 305 -22.58 -6.64 -13.72
CA VAL A 305 -22.96 -7.94 -14.29
C VAL A 305 -21.71 -8.59 -14.83
N LEU A 306 -21.29 -9.68 -14.22
CA LEU A 306 -20.09 -10.39 -14.61
C LEU A 306 -20.32 -11.18 -15.90
N PRO A 307 -19.24 -11.58 -16.58
CA PRO A 307 -19.41 -12.28 -17.85
C PRO A 307 -20.25 -13.56 -17.79
N ASP A 308 -20.25 -14.24 -16.65
CA ASP A 308 -21.05 -15.46 -16.50
C ASP A 308 -22.49 -15.17 -16.08
N GLY A 309 -22.88 -13.89 -15.98
CA GLY A 309 -24.22 -13.48 -15.63
C GLY A 309 -24.46 -13.25 -14.16
N ARG A 310 -23.52 -13.58 -13.31
CA ARG A 310 -23.67 -13.29 -11.89
C ARG A 310 -23.52 -11.80 -11.64
N THR A 311 -24.09 -11.31 -10.57
CA THR A 311 -24.12 -9.88 -10.32
C THR A 311 -23.59 -9.54 -8.94
N VAL A 312 -23.01 -8.33 -8.87
CA VAL A 312 -22.71 -7.65 -7.60
C VAL A 312 -23.63 -6.44 -7.55
N ARG A 313 -24.33 -6.24 -6.42
CA ARG A 313 -25.27 -5.12 -6.29
C ARG A 313 -24.85 -4.21 -5.16
N TYR A 314 -25.05 -2.91 -5.38
CA TYR A 314 -24.66 -1.87 -4.44
C TYR A 314 -25.87 -1.05 -4.04
N GLY A 315 -26.00 -0.78 -2.74
CA GLY A 315 -27.08 0.05 -2.23
C GLY A 315 -26.54 1.29 -1.53
N TYR A 316 -27.32 2.38 -1.56
CA TYR A 316 -26.89 3.66 -1.00
C TYR A 316 -28.01 4.28 -0.18
N ASN A 317 -27.62 5.15 0.76
CA ASN A 317 -28.60 5.91 1.52
C ASN A 317 -28.89 7.23 0.78
N ASN A 318 -29.71 8.10 1.42
CA ASN A 318 -30.07 9.36 0.79
C ASN A 318 -28.89 10.32 0.63
N GLN A 319 -27.81 10.07 1.37
CA GLN A 319 -26.58 10.86 1.26
C GLN A 319 -25.62 10.30 0.23
N LEU A 320 -26.03 9.27 -0.50
CA LEU A 320 -25.21 8.58 -1.50
C LEU A 320 -24.01 7.88 -0.91
N GLN A 321 -24.11 7.46 0.34
CA GLN A 321 -23.09 6.63 0.97
C GLN A 321 -23.44 5.17 0.80
N LEU A 322 -22.43 4.33 0.59
CA LEU A 322 -22.63 2.91 0.36
C LEU A 322 -23.16 2.25 1.62
N THR A 323 -24.34 1.61 1.54
CA THR A 323 -24.93 0.93 2.67
C THR A 323 -24.96 -0.58 2.53
N SER A 324 -24.82 -1.11 1.32
CA SER A 324 -24.82 -2.56 1.16
C SER A 324 -24.09 -2.97 -0.10
N VAL A 325 -23.53 -4.17 -0.07
CA VAL A 325 -22.99 -4.85 -1.25
C VAL A 325 -23.52 -6.28 -1.18
N THR A 326 -24.18 -6.70 -2.26
CA THR A 326 -24.63 -8.09 -2.39
C THR A 326 -23.72 -8.77 -3.40
N TYR A 327 -23.04 -9.81 -2.97
CA TYR A 327 -22.01 -10.48 -3.74
C TYR A 327 -22.60 -11.58 -4.61
N PRO A 328 -21.85 -12.06 -5.60
CA PRO A 328 -22.40 -13.11 -6.50
C PRO A 328 -22.78 -14.40 -5.79
N ASP A 329 -22.19 -14.69 -4.62
CA ASP A 329 -22.54 -15.87 -3.85
C ASP A 329 -23.81 -15.69 -3.04
N GLY A 330 -24.45 -14.52 -3.11
CA GLY A 330 -25.66 -14.25 -2.40
C GLY A 330 -25.44 -13.65 -1.01
N LEU A 331 -24.23 -13.63 -0.53
CA LEU A 331 -23.93 -13.02 0.77
C LEU A 331 -23.92 -11.51 0.65
N ARG A 332 -24.16 -10.85 1.76
CA ARG A 332 -24.32 -9.40 1.76
C ARG A 332 -23.52 -8.77 2.90
N SER A 333 -22.87 -7.67 2.60
CA SER A 333 -22.29 -6.81 3.62
C SER A 333 -23.10 -5.53 3.72
N SER A 334 -23.05 -4.88 4.88
CA SER A 334 -23.85 -3.66 5.08
C SER A 334 -23.10 -2.68 5.95
N ARG A 335 -23.49 -1.40 5.83
CA ARG A 335 -22.89 -0.32 6.60
C ARG A 335 -23.96 0.61 7.10
N LYS A 336 -23.73 1.14 8.30
CA LYS A 336 -24.60 2.15 8.90
C LYS A 336 -23.77 3.35 9.29
N TYR A 337 -24.35 4.53 9.16
CA TYR A 337 -23.67 5.78 9.43
C TYR A 337 -24.40 6.55 10.51
N ASP A 338 -23.68 7.37 11.26
CA ASP A 338 -24.30 8.19 12.28
C ASP A 338 -24.89 9.44 11.64
N ARG A 339 -25.45 10.31 12.47
CA ARG A 339 -26.13 11.50 11.96
C ARG A 339 -25.18 12.46 11.24
N GLN A 340 -23.89 12.40 11.56
CA GLN A 340 -22.90 13.26 10.93
C GLN A 340 -22.27 12.61 9.71
N GLY A 341 -22.73 11.41 9.32
CA GLY A 341 -22.22 10.74 8.15
C GLY A 341 -20.99 9.90 8.38
N ARG A 342 -20.61 9.67 9.63
CA ARG A 342 -19.45 8.85 9.94
C ARG A 342 -19.85 7.40 10.01
N LEU A 343 -18.95 6.51 9.59
CA LEU A 343 -19.25 5.07 9.62
C LEU A 343 -19.35 4.60 11.05
N ALA A 344 -20.54 4.07 11.42
CA ALA A 344 -20.80 3.64 12.79
C ALA A 344 -20.76 2.13 12.92
N GLU A 345 -21.16 1.39 11.88
CA GLU A 345 -21.26 -0.05 11.99
C GLU A 345 -21.09 -0.67 10.61
N GLU A 346 -20.41 -1.80 10.58
CA GLU A 346 -20.26 -2.57 9.35
C GLU A 346 -20.49 -4.03 9.67
N THR A 347 -21.34 -4.68 8.88
CA THR A 347 -21.55 -6.12 8.95
C THR A 347 -20.87 -6.74 7.73
N SER A 348 -19.93 -7.65 7.97
CA SER A 348 -19.19 -8.28 6.88
C SER A 348 -20.07 -9.30 6.18
N ARG A 349 -19.55 -9.85 5.05
CA ARG A 349 -20.27 -10.90 4.33
C ARG A 349 -20.56 -12.10 5.24
N ASN A 350 -19.65 -12.38 6.18
CA ASN A 350 -19.79 -13.53 7.07
C ASN A 350 -20.66 -13.23 8.30
N GLY A 351 -21.21 -12.03 8.39
CA GLY A 351 -22.08 -11.67 9.48
C GLY A 351 -21.39 -11.07 10.69
N ASN A 352 -20.09 -10.85 10.64
CA ASN A 352 -19.34 -10.25 11.74
C ASN A 352 -19.58 -8.76 11.76
N ILE A 353 -19.79 -8.20 12.94
CA ILE A 353 -20.14 -6.79 13.10
C ILE A 353 -18.98 -6.05 13.73
N THR A 354 -18.57 -4.96 13.10
CA THR A 354 -17.57 -4.03 13.63
C THR A 354 -18.27 -2.70 13.87
N ARG A 355 -18.03 -2.09 15.05
CA ARG A 355 -18.62 -0.79 15.40
C ARG A 355 -17.52 0.21 15.69
N TRP A 356 -17.74 1.44 15.23
CA TRP A 356 -16.83 2.55 15.45
C TRP A 356 -17.53 3.60 16.30
N PHE A 357 -16.77 4.16 17.24
CA PHE A 357 -17.30 5.14 18.17
C PHE A 357 -16.50 6.43 18.05
N TYR A 358 -17.16 7.53 18.26
CA TYR A 358 -16.56 8.85 18.08
C TYR A 358 -16.81 9.66 19.34
N ASP A 359 -15.85 10.54 19.67
CA ASP A 359 -16.02 11.38 20.83
C ASP A 359 -16.89 12.60 20.49
N SER A 360 -16.97 13.53 21.44
CA SER A 360 -17.82 14.69 21.24
C SER A 360 -17.26 15.68 20.23
N SER A 361 -16.01 15.54 19.83
CA SER A 361 -15.48 16.36 18.76
C SER A 361 -16.14 16.01 17.46
N ARG A 362 -15.94 16.87 16.45
CA ARG A 362 -16.54 16.62 15.15
C ARG A 362 -15.59 15.84 14.23
N SER A 363 -14.58 15.23 14.81
CA SER A 363 -13.61 14.48 14.03
C SER A 363 -14.27 13.29 13.34
N GLY A 364 -13.86 13.04 12.12
CA GLY A 364 -14.26 11.82 11.41
C GLY A 364 -13.43 10.61 11.79
N LEU A 365 -12.54 10.75 12.76
CA LEU A 365 -11.66 9.65 13.19
C LEU A 365 -12.23 9.03 14.45
N PRO A 366 -12.33 7.70 14.50
CA PRO A 366 -12.94 7.05 15.66
C PRO A 366 -12.05 7.11 16.90
N CYS A 367 -12.67 7.13 18.06
CA CYS A 367 -11.97 7.02 19.33
C CYS A 367 -12.04 5.62 19.91
N ALA A 368 -12.82 4.73 19.31
CA ALA A 368 -12.88 3.34 19.75
C ALA A 368 -13.40 2.48 18.61
N VAL A 369 -13.00 1.22 18.62
CA VAL A 369 -13.45 0.23 17.64
C VAL A 369 -13.84 -1.01 18.43
N GLU A 370 -15.02 -1.55 18.14
CA GLU A 370 -15.53 -2.78 18.75
C GLU A 370 -15.62 -3.84 17.66
N ASP A 371 -14.90 -4.95 17.84
CA ASP A 371 -14.91 -5.99 16.83
C ASP A 371 -16.07 -6.95 17.03
N GLY A 372 -16.12 -8.00 16.21
CA GLY A 372 -17.24 -8.94 16.24
C GLY A 372 -17.36 -9.72 17.53
N THR A 373 -16.33 -9.77 18.35
CA THR A 373 -16.39 -10.44 19.63
C THR A 373 -17.02 -9.56 20.71
N GLY A 374 -17.27 -8.29 20.41
CA GLY A 374 -17.87 -7.38 21.36
C GLY A 374 -16.88 -6.66 22.25
N VAL A 375 -15.60 -6.86 22.06
CA VAL A 375 -14.60 -6.17 22.88
C VAL A 375 -14.15 -4.92 22.17
N ARG A 376 -13.75 -3.94 22.95
CA ARG A 376 -13.50 -2.60 22.45
C ARG A 376 -12.05 -2.22 22.63
N ARG A 377 -11.48 -1.61 21.60
CA ARG A 377 -10.15 -1.02 21.64
C ARG A 377 -10.31 0.48 21.58
N ARG A 378 -9.51 1.22 22.35
CA ARG A 378 -9.64 2.66 22.44
C ARG A 378 -8.48 3.36 21.81
N ILE A 379 -8.76 4.50 21.19
CA ILE A 379 -7.78 5.26 20.43
C ILE A 379 -7.82 6.69 20.93
N THR A 380 -6.66 7.22 21.31
CA THR A 380 -6.51 8.61 21.66
C THR A 380 -5.61 9.28 20.63
N ARG A 381 -6.02 10.46 20.16
CA ARG A 381 -5.29 11.14 19.11
C ARG A 381 -4.84 12.51 19.59
N ASN A 382 -3.72 12.99 19.02
CA ASN A 382 -3.26 14.32 19.31
C ASN A 382 -4.04 15.32 18.46
N ARG A 383 -3.69 16.62 18.58
CA ARG A 383 -4.45 17.65 17.88
C ARG A 383 -4.32 17.55 16.36
N TYR A 384 -3.31 16.84 15.86
CA TYR A 384 -3.11 16.66 14.42
C TYR A 384 -3.78 15.41 13.88
N GLY A 385 -4.50 14.68 14.73
CA GLY A 385 -5.19 13.46 14.31
C GLY A 385 -4.32 12.23 14.34
N GLN A 386 -3.08 12.33 14.79
CA GLN A 386 -2.19 11.18 14.85
C GLN A 386 -2.47 10.34 16.08
N LEU A 387 -2.20 9.05 15.97
CA LEU A 387 -2.40 8.11 17.07
C LEU A 387 -1.48 8.46 18.23
N GLN A 388 -2.06 8.86 19.37
CA GLN A 388 -1.28 9.20 20.55
C GLN A 388 -1.21 8.03 21.51
N ALA A 389 -2.31 7.29 21.66
CA ALA A 389 -2.34 6.14 22.54
C ALA A 389 -3.35 5.15 22.00
N PHE A 390 -3.05 3.88 22.18
CA PHE A 390 -3.91 2.79 21.77
C PHE A 390 -4.04 1.83 22.97
N THR A 391 -5.28 1.61 23.41
CA THR A 391 -5.54 0.70 24.53
C THR A 391 -6.22 -0.53 23.98
N ASP A 392 -5.57 -1.68 24.18
CA ASP A 392 -6.07 -2.95 23.72
C ASP A 392 -7.21 -3.45 24.60
N CYS A 393 -7.84 -4.55 24.21
CA CYS A 393 -8.94 -5.14 24.97
C CYS A 393 -8.51 -5.62 26.36
N SER A 394 -7.21 -5.83 26.55
CA SER A 394 -6.67 -6.22 27.86
C SER A 394 -6.37 -5.04 28.76
N GLY A 395 -6.58 -3.82 28.28
CA GLY A 395 -6.21 -2.63 29.02
C GLY A 395 -4.77 -2.19 28.82
N TYR A 396 -4.00 -2.90 28.03
CA TYR A 396 -2.60 -2.56 27.74
C TYR A 396 -2.55 -1.34 26.85
N THR A 397 -1.80 -0.33 27.25
CA THR A 397 -1.76 0.92 26.51
C THR A 397 -0.39 1.11 25.86
N THR A 398 -0.40 1.43 24.57
CA THR A 398 0.78 1.78 23.80
C THR A 398 0.70 3.26 23.50
N ARG A 399 1.79 4.02 23.71
CA ARG A 399 1.82 5.44 23.48
C ARG A 399 2.85 5.77 22.43
N TYR A 400 2.57 6.82 21.65
CA TYR A 400 3.37 7.21 20.50
C TYR A 400 3.81 8.64 20.61
N GLU A 401 5.04 8.94 20.19
CA GLU A 401 5.54 10.30 20.13
C GLU A 401 5.97 10.63 18.70
N TYR A 402 5.80 11.88 18.35
CA TYR A 402 6.10 12.37 17.01
C TYR A 402 6.97 13.61 17.10
N ASP A 403 7.78 13.86 16.07
CA ASP A 403 8.52 15.08 15.97
C ASP A 403 7.64 16.15 15.29
N ARG A 404 8.23 17.33 15.08
CA ARG A 404 7.44 18.43 14.53
C ARG A 404 7.01 18.22 13.08
N TYR A 405 7.61 17.25 12.41
CA TYR A 405 7.24 16.94 11.02
C TYR A 405 6.28 15.77 10.94
N GLY A 406 5.75 15.33 12.08
CA GLY A 406 4.80 14.24 12.10
C GLY A 406 5.40 12.87 12.01
N GLN A 407 6.70 12.74 12.14
CA GLN A 407 7.38 11.45 12.06
C GLN A 407 7.39 10.79 13.44
N GLN A 408 7.13 9.49 13.47
CA GLN A 408 7.04 8.75 14.72
C GLN A 408 8.44 8.50 15.25
N ILE A 409 8.76 9.08 16.42
CA ILE A 409 10.11 8.97 16.98
C ILE A 409 10.17 8.01 18.16
N ALA A 410 9.05 7.61 18.75
CA ALA A 410 9.07 6.69 19.87
C ALA A 410 7.75 5.96 19.99
N VAL A 411 7.83 4.70 20.41
CA VAL A 411 6.68 3.89 20.78
C VAL A 411 6.95 3.38 22.17
N HIS A 412 6.07 3.74 23.11
CA HIS A 412 6.23 3.36 24.52
C HIS A 412 5.16 2.37 24.90
N ARG A 413 5.59 1.18 25.25
CA ARG A 413 4.70 0.17 25.78
C ARG A 413 4.89 0.10 27.28
N GLU A 414 4.01 -0.62 27.94
CA GLU A 414 4.11 -0.74 29.38
C GLU A 414 5.34 -1.54 29.78
N GLU A 415 5.72 -1.41 31.05
CA GLU A 415 6.85 -2.13 31.62
C GLU A 415 8.20 -1.74 31.00
N GLY A 416 8.28 -0.50 30.55
CA GLY A 416 9.54 0.00 30.03
C GLY A 416 9.92 -0.46 28.65
N ILE A 417 9.00 -1.06 27.91
CA ILE A 417 9.28 -1.53 26.55
C ILE A 417 9.10 -0.34 25.62
N SER A 418 10.21 0.30 25.27
CA SER A 418 10.19 1.47 24.42
C SER A 418 11.13 1.28 23.24
N THR A 419 10.69 1.72 22.06
CA THR A 419 11.54 1.71 20.87
C THR A 419 11.62 3.12 20.33
N TYR A 420 12.71 3.42 19.63
CA TYR A 420 12.99 4.77 19.17
C TYR A 420 13.42 4.77 17.72
N SER A 421 13.04 5.82 17.00
CA SER A 421 13.40 6.02 15.60
C SER A 421 13.91 7.43 15.41
N SER A 422 14.88 7.60 14.53
CA SER A 422 15.33 8.93 14.14
C SER A 422 15.42 9.03 12.64
N TYR A 423 15.36 10.25 12.14
CA TYR A 423 15.22 10.52 10.71
C TYR A 423 16.20 11.61 10.28
N ASN A 424 16.59 11.56 9.02
CA ASN A 424 17.40 12.62 8.44
C ASN A 424 16.48 13.75 7.96
N PRO A 425 17.06 14.89 7.53
CA PRO A 425 16.20 15.99 7.08
C PRO A 425 15.35 15.69 5.86
N ARG A 426 15.64 14.61 5.12
CA ARG A 426 14.79 14.20 4.01
C ARG A 426 13.61 13.37 4.47
N GLY A 427 13.51 13.06 5.77
CA GLY A 427 12.43 12.26 6.29
C GLY A 427 12.65 10.77 6.23
N GLN A 428 13.87 10.32 5.96
CA GLN A 428 14.18 8.89 5.87
C GLN A 428 14.66 8.37 7.21
N LEU A 429 14.26 7.16 7.53
CA LEU A 429 14.65 6.50 8.78
C LEU A 429 16.14 6.19 8.76
N VAL A 430 16.90 6.74 9.69
CA VAL A 430 18.35 6.50 9.75
C VAL A 430 18.75 5.66 10.95
N SER A 431 17.89 5.50 11.94
CA SER A 431 18.23 4.74 13.13
C SER A 431 16.96 4.19 13.76
N GLN A 432 17.04 2.97 14.24
CA GLN A 432 15.96 2.36 15.00
C GLN A 432 16.59 1.63 16.17
N ARG A 433 16.09 1.90 17.38
CA ARG A 433 16.62 1.28 18.60
C ARG A 433 15.53 0.48 19.25
N ASP A 434 15.83 -0.78 19.58
CA ASP A 434 14.84 -1.64 20.22
C ASP A 434 14.83 -1.40 21.72
N ALA A 435 14.00 -2.19 22.43
CA ALA A 435 13.79 -1.97 23.87
C ALA A 435 15.03 -2.31 24.70
N GLN A 436 15.97 -3.05 24.16
CA GLN A 436 17.22 -3.35 24.86
C GLN A 436 18.35 -2.40 24.48
N GLY A 437 18.03 -1.36 23.69
CA GLY A 437 19.01 -0.39 23.28
C GLY A 437 19.84 -0.77 22.08
N ARG A 438 19.52 -1.88 21.43
CA ARG A 438 20.26 -2.29 20.24
C ARG A 438 19.82 -1.45 19.05
N GLU A 439 20.77 -0.94 18.31
CA GLU A 439 20.52 0.03 17.27
C GLU A 439 20.83 -0.53 15.89
N THR A 440 19.88 -0.37 14.97
CA THR A 440 20.06 -0.64 13.56
C THR A 440 20.10 0.69 12.83
N ARG A 441 21.07 0.87 11.93
CA ARG A 441 21.23 2.12 11.20
C ARG A 441 21.04 1.89 9.71
N TYR A 442 20.59 2.94 9.03
CA TYR A 442 20.26 2.89 7.61
C TYR A 442 20.94 4.03 6.88
N GLU A 443 21.45 3.74 5.69
CA GLU A 443 22.13 4.73 4.84
C GLU A 443 21.45 4.78 3.49
N TYR A 444 21.45 5.98 2.89
CA TYR A 444 20.73 6.22 1.64
C TYR A 444 21.58 6.94 0.64
N SER A 445 21.28 6.73 -0.64
CA SER A 445 21.91 7.46 -1.73
C SER A 445 21.24 8.82 -1.89
N ALA A 446 21.81 9.64 -2.78
CA ALA A 446 21.20 10.93 -3.10
C ALA A 446 19.82 10.77 -3.72
N ALA A 447 19.58 9.65 -4.40
CA ALA A 447 18.26 9.38 -4.99
C ALA A 447 17.26 8.89 -3.97
N GLY A 448 17.70 8.63 -2.74
CA GLY A 448 16.79 8.14 -1.70
C GLY A 448 16.73 6.64 -1.58
N ASP A 449 17.58 5.90 -2.30
CA ASP A 449 17.60 4.45 -2.23
C ASP A 449 18.39 4.00 -1.01
N LEU A 450 17.91 2.95 -0.34
CA LEU A 450 18.59 2.38 0.82
C LEU A 450 19.85 1.65 0.36
N THR A 451 21.02 2.15 0.73
CA THR A 451 22.29 1.58 0.26
C THR A 451 22.94 0.68 1.29
N ALA A 452 22.60 0.81 2.57
CA ALA A 452 23.21 -0.03 3.58
C ALA A 452 22.33 -0.12 4.81
N ILE A 453 22.39 -1.29 5.44
CA ILE A 453 21.81 -1.51 6.75
C ILE A 453 22.93 -1.96 7.65
N VAL A 454 23.12 -1.25 8.77
CA VAL A 454 24.15 -1.58 9.75
C VAL A 454 23.47 -2.21 10.95
N ALA A 455 23.73 -3.50 11.16
CA ALA A 455 23.11 -4.24 12.24
C ALA A 455 23.68 -3.81 13.60
N PRO A 456 23.02 -4.17 14.70
CA PRO A 456 23.52 -3.75 16.01
C PRO A 456 24.94 -4.21 16.33
N ASP A 457 25.42 -5.32 15.75
CA ASP A 457 26.80 -5.76 15.98
C ASP A 457 27.79 -5.07 15.05
N GLY A 458 27.33 -4.13 14.19
CA GLY A 458 28.18 -3.42 13.29
C GLY A 458 28.34 -4.03 11.91
N SER A 459 27.80 -5.21 11.68
CA SER A 459 27.88 -5.83 10.37
C SER A 459 27.01 -5.07 9.37
N ARG A 460 27.45 -5.03 8.11
CA ARG A 460 26.81 -4.24 7.08
C ARG A 460 26.25 -5.14 6.00
N SER A 461 25.05 -4.80 5.57
CA SER A 461 24.46 -5.31 4.35
C SER A 461 24.35 -4.15 3.38
N GLU A 462 24.78 -4.36 2.13
CA GLU A 462 24.82 -3.28 1.15
C GLU A 462 23.98 -3.63 -0.06
N ILE A 463 23.33 -2.62 -0.63
CA ILE A 463 22.49 -2.78 -1.79
C ILE A 463 22.96 -1.78 -2.85
N GLN A 464 23.13 -2.26 -4.09
CA GLN A 464 23.47 -1.40 -5.22
C GLN A 464 22.29 -1.36 -6.19
N TYR A 465 22.13 -0.22 -6.84
CA TYR A 465 20.96 0.03 -7.66
C TYR A 465 21.37 0.47 -9.07
N ASP A 466 20.49 0.22 -10.02
CA ASP A 466 20.70 0.78 -11.36
C ASP A 466 20.25 2.25 -11.37
N ALA A 467 20.31 2.86 -12.55
CA ALA A 467 20.03 4.28 -12.64
C ALA A 467 18.60 4.65 -12.26
N TRP A 468 17.68 3.70 -12.35
CA TRP A 468 16.26 3.96 -12.07
C TRP A 468 15.82 3.46 -10.71
N GLY A 469 16.75 2.99 -9.89
CA GLY A 469 16.42 2.62 -8.52
C GLY A 469 16.05 1.17 -8.32
N LYS A 470 16.29 0.30 -9.30
CA LYS A 470 16.09 -1.13 -9.09
C LYS A 470 17.35 -1.74 -8.53
N ALA A 471 17.21 -2.62 -7.53
CA ALA A 471 18.35 -3.25 -6.89
C ALA A 471 19.04 -4.20 -7.89
N VAL A 472 20.33 -4.02 -8.09
CA VAL A 472 21.10 -4.90 -8.99
C VAL A 472 22.03 -5.82 -8.23
N SER A 473 22.34 -5.53 -6.96
CA SER A 473 23.12 -6.46 -6.17
C SER A 473 22.92 -6.21 -4.69
N THR A 474 23.05 -7.25 -3.89
CA THR A 474 23.10 -7.16 -2.44
C THR A 474 24.32 -7.90 -1.96
N THR A 475 25.00 -7.30 -0.97
CA THR A 475 26.22 -7.87 -0.42
C THR A 475 26.08 -7.95 1.09
N GLN A 476 26.37 -9.13 1.63
CA GLN A 476 26.34 -9.34 3.06
C GLN A 476 27.44 -10.36 3.41
N GLY A 477 28.29 -10.02 4.38
CA GLY A 477 29.35 -10.92 4.76
C GLY A 477 30.32 -11.25 3.64
N GLY A 478 30.50 -10.31 2.71
CA GLY A 478 31.40 -10.53 1.59
C GLY A 478 30.83 -11.34 0.46
N LEU A 479 29.58 -11.79 0.56
CA LEU A 479 28.92 -12.59 -0.47
C LEU A 479 27.91 -11.72 -1.19
N THR A 480 27.92 -11.80 -2.53
CA THR A 480 27.09 -10.93 -3.36
C THR A 480 26.12 -11.74 -4.19
N ARG A 481 24.86 -11.28 -4.21
CA ARG A 481 23.84 -11.76 -5.13
C ARG A 481 23.51 -10.64 -6.10
N SER A 482 23.26 -10.99 -7.35
CA SER A 482 23.04 -9.99 -8.39
C SER A 482 21.70 -10.24 -9.09
N MET A 483 21.15 -9.15 -9.62
CA MET A 483 19.89 -9.19 -10.38
C MET A 483 20.08 -8.36 -11.63
N GLY A 484 19.65 -8.92 -12.77
CA GLY A 484 19.65 -8.22 -14.03
C GLY A 484 18.25 -8.01 -14.55
N TYR A 485 18.07 -6.91 -15.29
CA TYR A 485 16.75 -6.53 -15.78
C TYR A 485 16.81 -6.18 -17.25
N ASP A 486 15.67 -6.32 -17.93
CA ASP A 486 15.59 -5.79 -19.29
C ASP A 486 15.12 -4.32 -19.21
N ALA A 487 14.96 -3.71 -20.39
CA ALA A 487 14.62 -2.29 -20.43
C ALA A 487 13.24 -2.01 -19.83
N ALA A 488 12.36 -2.99 -19.80
CA ALA A 488 11.04 -2.82 -19.19
C ALA A 488 11.06 -2.99 -17.67
N GLY A 489 12.23 -3.26 -17.08
CA GLY A 489 12.36 -3.44 -15.65
C GLY A 489 12.00 -4.82 -15.15
N ARG A 490 11.87 -5.79 -16.05
CA ARG A 490 11.57 -7.16 -15.67
C ARG A 490 12.86 -7.90 -15.36
N ILE A 491 12.86 -8.73 -14.31
CA ILE A 491 14.04 -9.52 -13.95
C ILE A 491 14.30 -10.56 -15.04
N THR A 492 15.52 -10.55 -15.59
CA THR A 492 15.90 -11.53 -16.59
C THR A 492 16.94 -12.52 -16.09
N VAL A 493 17.71 -12.16 -15.06
CA VAL A 493 18.71 -13.05 -14.53
C VAL A 493 18.92 -12.79 -13.05
N LEU A 494 19.05 -13.86 -12.27
CA LEU A 494 19.49 -13.81 -10.89
C LEU A 494 20.79 -14.59 -10.79
N THR A 495 21.77 -14.05 -10.06
CA THR A 495 23.02 -14.72 -9.83
C THR A 495 23.22 -14.89 -8.33
N ASN A 496 23.43 -16.13 -7.88
CA ASN A 496 23.61 -16.37 -6.45
C ASN A 496 25.08 -16.22 -6.06
N GLU A 497 25.37 -16.47 -4.80
CA GLU A 497 26.72 -16.26 -4.27
C GLU A 497 27.75 -17.16 -4.93
N ASN A 498 27.33 -18.30 -5.47
CA ASN A 498 28.23 -19.24 -6.13
C ASN A 498 28.46 -18.91 -7.59
N GLY A 499 27.79 -17.88 -8.11
CA GLY A 499 27.88 -17.58 -9.52
C GLY A 499 26.89 -18.32 -10.40
N SER A 500 26.06 -19.19 -9.83
CA SER A 500 25.02 -19.86 -10.59
C SER A 500 23.93 -18.86 -10.96
N GLN A 501 23.32 -19.09 -12.11
CA GLN A 501 22.33 -18.14 -12.62
C GLN A 501 20.98 -18.80 -12.82
N SER A 502 19.94 -18.02 -12.56
CA SER A 502 18.56 -18.35 -12.91
C SER A 502 18.10 -17.30 -13.91
N THR A 503 17.45 -17.72 -15.00
CA THR A 503 17.06 -16.80 -16.06
C THR A 503 15.56 -16.83 -16.26
N PHE A 504 15.03 -15.73 -16.81
CA PHE A 504 13.59 -15.54 -16.97
C PHE A 504 13.29 -14.93 -18.32
N ARG A 505 12.22 -15.37 -18.98
CA ARG A 505 11.75 -14.80 -20.22
C ARG A 505 10.28 -14.46 -20.11
N TYR A 506 9.87 -13.46 -20.88
CA TYR A 506 8.52 -12.92 -20.79
C TYR A 506 7.90 -12.78 -22.17
N ASP A 507 6.56 -12.81 -22.22
CA ASP A 507 5.86 -12.50 -23.45
C ASP A 507 5.67 -10.98 -23.57
N PRO A 508 5.13 -10.49 -24.70
CA PRO A 508 5.02 -9.04 -24.89
C PRO A 508 4.08 -8.33 -23.91
N VAL A 509 3.26 -9.04 -23.17
CA VAL A 509 2.38 -8.43 -22.17
C VAL A 509 2.84 -8.75 -20.74
N ASP A 510 4.13 -9.03 -20.58
CA ASP A 510 4.82 -9.14 -19.29
C ASP A 510 4.52 -10.40 -18.49
N ARG A 511 4.01 -11.46 -19.12
CA ARG A 511 3.80 -12.70 -18.42
C ARG A 511 5.03 -13.59 -18.56
N LEU A 512 5.41 -14.26 -17.47
CA LEU A 512 6.57 -15.15 -17.46
C LEU A 512 6.31 -16.38 -18.34
N THR A 513 7.14 -16.60 -19.36
CA THR A 513 6.98 -17.73 -20.26
C THR A 513 8.01 -18.82 -20.03
N GLU A 514 9.16 -18.49 -19.46
CA GLU A 514 10.20 -19.48 -19.24
C GLU A 514 11.03 -19.07 -18.04
N GLN A 515 11.40 -20.04 -17.25
CA GLN A 515 12.27 -19.86 -16.11
C GLN A 515 13.27 -20.99 -16.07
N ARG A 516 14.55 -20.65 -15.96
CA ARG A 516 15.59 -21.64 -15.79
C ARG A 516 16.20 -21.46 -14.42
N GLY A 517 16.17 -22.49 -13.59
CA GLY A 517 16.65 -22.40 -12.23
C GLY A 517 18.16 -22.45 -12.10
N PHE A 518 18.63 -22.24 -10.86
CA PHE A 518 20.07 -22.29 -10.60
C PHE A 518 20.67 -23.65 -10.90
N ASP A 519 19.87 -24.69 -10.85
CA ASP A 519 20.31 -26.04 -11.14
C ASP A 519 20.20 -26.37 -12.64
N GLY A 520 19.81 -25.41 -13.47
CA GLY A 520 19.65 -25.60 -14.89
C GLY A 520 18.32 -26.17 -15.31
N ARG A 521 17.43 -26.44 -14.37
CA ARG A 521 16.12 -27.00 -14.66
C ARG A 521 15.21 -25.95 -15.28
N THR A 522 14.55 -26.30 -16.38
CA THR A 522 13.78 -25.34 -17.15
C THR A 522 12.30 -25.58 -16.96
N GLN A 523 11.55 -24.50 -16.74
CA GLN A 523 10.10 -24.52 -16.67
C GLN A 523 9.55 -23.55 -17.69
N ARG A 524 8.47 -23.95 -18.39
CA ARG A 524 7.83 -23.10 -19.39
C ARG A 524 6.34 -22.97 -19.07
N TYR A 525 5.77 -21.82 -19.43
CA TYR A 525 4.41 -21.47 -19.05
C TYR A 525 3.64 -20.94 -20.24
N GLN A 526 2.35 -21.27 -20.32
CA GLN A 526 1.43 -20.72 -21.30
C GLN A 526 0.18 -20.22 -20.59
N TYR A 527 -0.44 -19.22 -21.19
CA TYR A 527 -1.58 -18.54 -20.58
C TYR A 527 -2.72 -18.42 -21.57
N ASP A 528 -3.95 -18.29 -21.05
CA ASP A 528 -5.07 -17.98 -21.93
C ASP A 528 -5.11 -16.48 -22.18
N LEU A 529 -6.11 -16.06 -22.97
CA LEU A 529 -6.18 -14.65 -23.36
C LEU A 529 -6.45 -13.72 -22.20
N THR A 530 -6.96 -14.23 -21.08
CA THR A 530 -7.22 -13.40 -19.91
C THR A 530 -6.07 -13.38 -18.91
N GLY A 531 -5.00 -14.14 -19.21
CA GLY A 531 -3.82 -14.15 -18.36
C GLY A 531 -3.75 -15.27 -17.35
N LYS A 532 -4.71 -16.22 -17.39
CA LYS A 532 -4.65 -17.35 -16.48
C LYS A 532 -3.71 -18.41 -17.00
N LEU A 533 -2.95 -19.03 -16.10
CA LEU A 533 -2.02 -20.09 -16.46
C LEU A 533 -2.79 -21.31 -16.93
N THR A 534 -2.53 -21.75 -18.17
CA THR A 534 -3.18 -22.92 -18.72
C THR A 534 -2.25 -24.11 -18.86
N GLN A 535 -0.94 -23.88 -18.93
CA GLN A 535 -0.01 -24.97 -19.11
C GLN A 535 1.33 -24.62 -18.48
N SER A 536 1.95 -25.59 -17.83
CA SER A 536 3.34 -25.51 -17.47
C SER A 536 4.06 -26.78 -17.90
N GLU A 537 5.34 -26.64 -18.21
CA GLU A 537 6.19 -27.76 -18.57
C GLU A 537 7.42 -27.72 -17.71
N ASP A 538 7.73 -28.82 -17.03
CA ASP A 538 8.87 -28.94 -16.14
C ASP A 538 9.62 -30.22 -16.50
N GLU A 539 10.69 -30.06 -17.32
CA GLU A 539 11.54 -31.17 -17.72
C GLU A 539 10.70 -32.32 -18.33
N GLY A 540 9.82 -31.93 -19.24
CA GLY A 540 8.99 -32.93 -19.96
C GLY A 540 7.71 -33.27 -19.25
N LEU A 541 7.49 -32.78 -18.04
CA LEU A 541 6.25 -33.02 -17.34
C LEU A 541 5.29 -31.86 -17.68
N ILE A 542 4.22 -32.17 -18.39
CA ILE A 542 3.29 -31.14 -18.88
C ILE A 542 2.04 -31.17 -18.03
N THR A 543 1.79 -30.02 -17.38
CA THR A 543 0.62 -29.84 -16.54
C THR A 543 -0.33 -28.87 -17.22
N LEU A 544 -1.60 -29.27 -17.33
CA LEU A 544 -2.65 -28.42 -17.90
C LEU A 544 -3.67 -28.07 -16.83
N TRP A 545 -4.10 -26.83 -16.81
CA TRP A 545 -5.17 -26.35 -15.94
C TRP A 545 -6.35 -25.92 -16.77
N HIS A 546 -7.56 -26.30 -16.32
CA HIS A 546 -8.80 -25.96 -17.00
C HIS A 546 -9.68 -25.14 -16.06
N TYR A 547 -10.42 -24.20 -16.62
CA TYR A 547 -11.23 -23.27 -15.84
C TYR A 547 -12.66 -23.27 -16.38
N ASP A 548 -13.60 -22.92 -15.49
CA ASP A 548 -14.99 -22.77 -15.91
C ASP A 548 -15.27 -21.33 -16.33
N ALA A 549 -16.54 -21.05 -16.64
CA ALA A 549 -16.92 -19.72 -17.11
C ALA A 549 -16.79 -18.64 -16.05
N SER A 550 -16.69 -19.03 -14.79
CA SER A 550 -16.47 -18.08 -13.68
C SER A 550 -15.00 -17.94 -13.31
N ASP A 551 -14.09 -18.49 -14.16
CA ASP A 551 -12.64 -18.42 -13.97
C ASP A 551 -12.14 -19.22 -12.77
N ARG A 552 -12.91 -20.22 -12.37
CA ARG A 552 -12.49 -21.10 -11.27
C ARG A 552 -11.89 -22.35 -11.87
N ILE A 553 -10.82 -22.86 -11.23
CA ILE A 553 -10.15 -24.06 -11.71
C ILE A 553 -11.08 -25.27 -11.56
N THR A 554 -11.17 -26.09 -12.60
CA THR A 554 -12.01 -27.29 -12.57
C THR A 554 -11.23 -28.57 -12.69
N ARG A 555 -10.06 -28.53 -13.32
CA ARG A 555 -9.33 -29.77 -13.59
C ARG A 555 -7.86 -29.47 -13.82
N ARG A 556 -7.01 -30.33 -13.34
CA ARG A 556 -5.58 -30.32 -13.62
C ARG A 556 -5.19 -31.69 -14.14
N THR A 557 -4.44 -31.71 -15.21
CA THR A 557 -3.92 -32.98 -15.77
C THR A 557 -2.40 -32.91 -15.81
N VAL A 558 -1.76 -34.06 -15.69
CA VAL A 558 -0.31 -34.17 -15.79
C VAL A 558 -0.03 -35.21 -16.86
N ASN A 559 0.66 -34.81 -17.94
CA ASN A 559 0.96 -35.65 -19.08
C ASN A 559 -0.29 -36.38 -19.59
N GLY A 560 -1.40 -35.64 -19.65
CA GLY A 560 -2.65 -36.14 -20.17
C GLY A 560 -3.48 -36.94 -19.19
N GLU A 561 -2.94 -37.29 -18.03
CA GLU A 561 -3.68 -38.07 -17.05
C GLU A 561 -4.32 -37.12 -16.03
N PRO A 562 -5.58 -37.37 -15.65
CA PRO A 562 -6.20 -36.52 -14.65
C PRO A 562 -5.43 -36.54 -13.32
N ALA A 563 -5.15 -35.37 -12.77
CA ALA A 563 -4.47 -35.27 -11.49
C ALA A 563 -5.43 -34.83 -10.40
N GLU A 564 -6.17 -33.74 -10.64
CA GLU A 564 -7.11 -33.23 -9.67
C GLU A 564 -8.32 -32.65 -10.38
N GLN A 565 -9.46 -32.67 -9.67
CA GLN A 565 -10.69 -32.08 -10.16
C GLN A 565 -11.33 -31.29 -9.03
N TRP A 566 -11.99 -30.17 -9.39
CA TRP A 566 -12.66 -29.26 -8.44
C TRP A 566 -14.10 -29.11 -8.85
N GLN A 567 -15.01 -29.06 -7.86
CA GLN A 567 -16.42 -28.82 -8.10
C GLN A 567 -16.92 -27.74 -7.16
N TYR A 568 -17.92 -26.99 -7.61
CA TYR A 568 -18.44 -25.83 -6.90
C TYR A 568 -19.97 -25.89 -6.85
N ASP A 569 -20.55 -25.26 -5.82
CA ASP A 569 -22.02 -25.24 -5.69
C ASP A 569 -22.57 -23.99 -6.38
N ASP A 570 -23.89 -23.79 -6.19
CA ASP A 570 -24.57 -22.67 -6.83
C ASP A 570 -24.13 -21.32 -6.28
N HIS A 571 -23.56 -21.29 -5.06
CA HIS A 571 -22.98 -20.05 -4.54
C HIS A 571 -21.63 -19.75 -5.13
N GLY A 572 -21.00 -20.73 -5.75
CA GLY A 572 -19.63 -20.60 -6.19
C GLY A 572 -18.61 -21.09 -5.17
N TRP A 573 -19.05 -21.74 -4.12
CA TRP A 573 -18.15 -22.26 -3.10
C TRP A 573 -17.66 -23.64 -3.47
N LEU A 574 -16.41 -23.93 -3.13
CA LEU A 574 -15.78 -25.22 -3.46
C LEU A 574 -16.43 -26.33 -2.65
N THR A 575 -16.96 -27.33 -3.34
CA THR A 575 -17.62 -28.45 -2.66
C THR A 575 -16.81 -29.74 -2.70
N GLU A 576 -15.86 -29.88 -3.64
CA GLU A 576 -15.13 -31.13 -3.74
C GLU A 576 -13.80 -30.92 -4.46
N ILE A 577 -12.74 -31.53 -3.94
CA ILE A 577 -11.49 -31.75 -4.66
C ILE A 577 -11.24 -33.26 -4.69
N SER A 578 -10.91 -33.79 -5.85
CA SER A 578 -10.68 -35.22 -5.97
C SER A 578 -9.48 -35.51 -6.85
N HIS A 579 -8.92 -36.70 -6.69
CA HIS A 579 -7.85 -37.20 -7.54
C HIS A 579 -7.83 -38.71 -7.48
N LEU A 580 -7.09 -39.32 -8.41
CA LEU A 580 -6.90 -40.77 -8.44
C LEU A 580 -5.55 -41.07 -7.80
N SER A 581 -5.54 -42.07 -6.92
CA SER A 581 -4.32 -42.52 -6.25
C SER A 581 -4.38 -44.04 -6.13
N GLU A 582 -3.42 -44.71 -6.75
CA GLU A 582 -3.30 -46.15 -6.71
C GLU A 582 -4.61 -46.84 -7.11
N GLY A 583 -5.24 -46.31 -8.15
CA GLY A 583 -6.45 -46.90 -8.68
C GLY A 583 -7.73 -46.58 -7.94
N HIS A 584 -7.64 -45.74 -6.92
CA HIS A 584 -8.80 -45.33 -6.13
C HIS A 584 -9.06 -43.85 -6.30
N ARG A 585 -10.32 -43.44 -6.14
CA ARG A 585 -10.69 -42.06 -6.19
C ARG A 585 -10.69 -41.53 -4.77
N VAL A 586 -9.84 -40.54 -4.54
CA VAL A 586 -9.69 -39.89 -3.25
C VAL A 586 -10.28 -38.50 -3.35
N ALA A 587 -11.17 -38.16 -2.43
CA ALA A 587 -11.86 -36.86 -2.49
C ALA A 587 -12.00 -36.23 -1.11
N VAL A 588 -12.05 -34.91 -1.10
CA VAL A 588 -12.44 -34.13 0.07
C VAL A 588 -13.68 -33.36 -0.33
N HIS A 589 -14.73 -33.49 0.47
CA HIS A 589 -16.00 -32.80 0.26
C HIS A 589 -16.16 -31.74 1.32
N TYR A 590 -16.61 -30.55 0.93
CA TYR A 590 -16.72 -29.41 1.82
C TYR A 590 -18.18 -29.00 1.97
N GLY A 591 -18.59 -28.73 3.21
CA GLY A 591 -19.92 -28.23 3.51
C GLY A 591 -19.85 -26.90 4.22
N TYR A 592 -20.87 -26.07 4.00
CA TYR A 592 -20.87 -24.71 4.49
C TYR A 592 -22.19 -24.35 5.17
N ASP A 593 -22.13 -23.38 6.08
CA ASP A 593 -23.36 -22.83 6.63
C ASP A 593 -23.85 -21.68 5.73
N ASP A 594 -24.92 -21.02 6.15
CA ASP A 594 -25.51 -19.98 5.33
C ASP A 594 -24.69 -18.69 5.30
N LYS A 595 -23.64 -18.59 6.11
CA LYS A 595 -22.72 -17.48 6.07
C LYS A 595 -21.45 -17.78 5.30
N GLY A 596 -21.41 -18.96 4.65
CA GLY A 596 -20.24 -19.33 3.85
C GLY A 596 -19.07 -19.88 4.64
N ARG A 597 -19.26 -20.19 5.91
CA ARG A 597 -18.17 -20.72 6.74
C ARG A 597 -18.18 -22.25 6.63
N LEU A 598 -16.97 -22.83 6.62
CA LEU A 598 -16.79 -24.27 6.47
C LEU A 598 -17.30 -24.98 7.71
N THR A 599 -18.31 -25.84 7.56
CA THR A 599 -18.87 -26.60 8.67
C THR A 599 -18.50 -28.07 8.62
N GLY A 600 -17.99 -28.56 7.49
CA GLY A 600 -17.62 -29.96 7.42
C GLY A 600 -16.64 -30.24 6.32
N GLU A 601 -15.76 -31.18 6.57
CA GLU A 601 -14.87 -31.76 5.58
C GLU A 601 -15.04 -33.27 5.64
N ARG A 602 -15.33 -33.87 4.49
CA ARG A 602 -15.50 -35.31 4.43
C ARG A 602 -14.50 -35.88 3.45
N GLN A 603 -13.59 -36.71 3.95
CA GLN A 603 -12.60 -37.40 3.12
C GLN A 603 -13.13 -38.75 2.75
N THR A 604 -12.98 -39.13 1.47
CA THR A 604 -13.49 -40.41 0.99
C THR A 604 -12.47 -41.08 0.12
N VAL A 605 -12.51 -42.41 0.11
CA VAL A 605 -11.77 -43.25 -0.84
C VAL A 605 -12.80 -44.21 -1.43
N GLU A 606 -12.87 -44.25 -2.76
CA GLU A 606 -13.87 -45.06 -3.39
C GLU A 606 -13.30 -45.73 -4.65
N THR A 607 -13.96 -46.79 -5.09
CA THR A 607 -13.63 -47.46 -6.33
C THR A 607 -14.19 -46.65 -7.49
N PRO A 608 -13.33 -46.19 -8.42
CA PRO A 608 -13.83 -45.29 -9.46
C PRO A 608 -14.90 -45.88 -10.36
N GLU A 609 -14.80 -47.18 -10.65
CA GLU A 609 -15.70 -47.80 -11.59
C GLU A 609 -17.09 -47.99 -11.02
N THR A 610 -17.20 -48.39 -9.76
CA THR A 610 -18.48 -48.74 -9.16
C THR A 610 -19.00 -47.68 -8.20
N GLY A 611 -18.14 -46.76 -7.72
CA GLY A 611 -18.53 -45.81 -6.71
C GLY A 611 -18.61 -46.37 -5.28
N GLU A 612 -18.12 -47.62 -5.12
CA GLU A 612 -18.16 -48.26 -3.80
C GLU A 612 -17.29 -47.48 -2.82
N MET A 613 -17.88 -47.11 -1.67
CA MET A 613 -17.15 -46.37 -0.64
C MET A 613 -16.28 -47.31 0.15
N LEU A 614 -14.97 -47.12 0.07
CA LEU A 614 -14.00 -47.95 0.80
C LEU A 614 -13.60 -47.37 2.12
N TRP A 615 -13.63 -46.06 2.24
CA TRP A 615 -13.23 -45.38 3.48
C TRP A 615 -13.85 -44.02 3.49
N GLU A 616 -14.25 -43.60 4.67
CA GLU A 616 -14.88 -42.30 4.83
C GLU A 616 -14.55 -41.74 6.19
N HIS A 617 -14.23 -40.44 6.24
CA HIS A 617 -13.91 -39.78 7.47
C HIS A 617 -14.41 -38.35 7.38
N GLU A 618 -15.17 -37.91 8.39
CA GLU A 618 -15.73 -36.57 8.38
C GLU A 618 -15.25 -35.80 9.58
N THR A 619 -14.93 -34.51 9.37
CA THR A 619 -14.58 -33.60 10.42
C THR A 619 -15.56 -32.45 10.41
N GLY A 620 -16.22 -32.18 11.53
CA GLY A 620 -17.16 -31.09 11.64
C GLY A 620 -16.51 -29.88 12.28
N HIS A 621 -16.99 -28.70 11.91
CA HIS A 621 -16.50 -27.44 12.45
C HIS A 621 -17.67 -26.60 12.96
N ALA A 622 -17.48 -25.95 14.10
CA ALA A 622 -18.54 -25.10 14.68
C ALA A 622 -17.96 -23.73 15.03
N TYR A 623 -18.82 -22.75 15.06
CA TYR A 623 -18.43 -21.36 15.28
C TYR A 623 -19.30 -20.74 16.36
N SER A 624 -18.74 -19.74 17.03
CA SER A 624 -19.50 -18.97 18.00
C SER A 624 -20.38 -17.95 17.28
N GLU A 625 -21.27 -17.31 18.06
CA GLU A 625 -22.08 -16.24 17.49
C GLU A 625 -21.25 -15.06 17.02
N GLN A 626 -20.05 -14.90 17.56
CA GLN A 626 -19.14 -13.84 17.17
C GLN A 626 -18.25 -14.21 15.97
N GLY A 627 -18.44 -15.41 15.43
CA GLY A 627 -17.71 -15.83 14.24
C GLY A 627 -16.39 -16.52 14.47
N LEU A 628 -16.06 -16.84 15.72
CA LEU A 628 -14.81 -17.52 16.03
C LEU A 628 -15.01 -19.03 15.92
N ALA A 629 -13.98 -19.73 15.43
CA ALA A 629 -14.01 -21.19 15.40
C ALA A 629 -13.93 -21.70 16.83
N THR A 630 -14.87 -22.59 17.22
CA THR A 630 -14.94 -23.06 18.57
C THR A 630 -14.75 -24.55 18.71
N ARG A 631 -14.95 -25.32 17.63
CA ARG A 631 -14.95 -26.79 17.79
C ARG A 631 -14.62 -27.45 16.49
N GLN A 632 -13.84 -28.52 16.57
CA GLN A 632 -13.54 -29.41 15.47
C GLN A 632 -13.80 -30.83 15.93
N GLU A 633 -14.62 -31.56 15.20
CA GLU A 633 -15.04 -32.88 15.61
C GLU A 633 -14.73 -33.89 14.52
N PRO A 634 -13.58 -34.59 14.59
CA PRO A 634 -13.30 -35.67 13.64
C PRO A 634 -14.07 -36.94 14.00
N ASP A 635 -14.42 -37.73 12.97
CA ASP A 635 -15.08 -39.00 13.18
C ASP A 635 -14.24 -39.92 14.04
N GLY A 636 -14.89 -40.54 15.02
CA GLY A 636 -14.25 -41.55 15.85
C GLY A 636 -13.21 -41.03 16.81
N LEU A 637 -13.04 -39.71 16.89
CA LEU A 637 -12.09 -39.10 17.78
C LEU A 637 -12.80 -38.09 18.66
N PRO A 638 -12.29 -37.81 19.85
CA PRO A 638 -12.93 -36.81 20.68
C PRO A 638 -12.85 -35.43 20.01
N PRO A 639 -13.87 -34.60 20.19
CA PRO A 639 -13.81 -33.26 19.62
C PRO A 639 -12.79 -32.39 20.33
N VAL A 640 -12.21 -31.48 19.53
CA VAL A 640 -11.31 -30.44 20.05
C VAL A 640 -12.13 -29.16 20.15
N GLU A 641 -12.09 -28.53 21.32
CA GLU A 641 -12.75 -27.27 21.55
C GLU A 641 -11.74 -26.22 21.92
N TRP A 642 -11.88 -25.03 21.34
CA TRP A 642 -11.01 -23.90 21.61
C TRP A 642 -11.75 -22.91 22.49
N LEU A 643 -11.13 -22.52 23.60
CA LEU A 643 -11.66 -21.50 24.49
C LEU A 643 -10.89 -20.23 24.26
N THR A 644 -11.61 -19.13 24.05
CA THR A 644 -10.97 -17.87 23.71
C THR A 644 -11.42 -16.78 24.66
N TYR A 645 -10.67 -15.68 24.66
CA TYR A 645 -11.01 -14.48 25.39
C TYR A 645 -10.66 -13.27 24.55
N GLY A 646 -11.22 -12.12 24.91
CA GLY A 646 -10.95 -10.89 24.22
C GLY A 646 -11.33 -10.99 22.75
N SER A 647 -10.44 -10.55 21.87
CA SER A 647 -10.71 -10.54 20.43
C SER A 647 -10.44 -11.88 19.76
N GLY A 648 -10.39 -12.96 20.52
CA GLY A 648 -10.20 -14.29 19.95
C GLY A 648 -8.90 -14.95 20.34
N TYR A 649 -8.25 -14.46 21.37
CA TYR A 649 -6.98 -15.06 21.83
C TYR A 649 -7.28 -16.38 22.51
N LEU A 650 -6.44 -17.38 22.25
CA LEU A 650 -6.65 -18.72 22.77
C LEU A 650 -6.37 -18.78 24.26
N ALA A 651 -7.36 -19.17 25.05
CA ALA A 651 -7.26 -19.31 26.50
C ALA A 651 -7.10 -20.76 26.91
N GLY A 652 -7.50 -21.71 26.08
CA GLY A 652 -7.36 -23.10 26.43
C GLY A 652 -7.98 -24.00 25.39
N MET A 653 -7.79 -25.30 25.57
CA MET A 653 -8.33 -26.30 24.68
C MET A 653 -8.87 -27.45 25.51
N LYS A 654 -9.96 -28.04 25.02
CA LYS A 654 -10.53 -29.25 25.59
C LYS A 654 -10.50 -30.35 24.55
N LEU A 655 -10.30 -31.56 24.99
CA LEU A 655 -10.37 -32.74 24.14
C LEU A 655 -11.44 -33.65 24.71
N GLY A 656 -12.53 -33.83 23.97
CA GLY A 656 -13.64 -34.64 24.44
C GLY A 656 -14.29 -34.12 25.72
N GLY A 657 -14.29 -32.82 25.92
CA GLY A 657 -14.86 -32.22 27.12
C GLY A 657 -13.93 -32.17 28.31
N THR A 658 -12.74 -32.78 28.19
CA THR A 658 -11.74 -32.77 29.26
C THR A 658 -10.71 -31.69 28.94
N PRO A 659 -10.36 -30.83 29.91
CA PRO A 659 -9.33 -29.82 29.63
C PRO A 659 -8.02 -30.47 29.23
N LEU A 660 -7.48 -30.02 28.10
CA LEU A 660 -6.19 -30.51 27.58
C LEU A 660 -5.08 -29.55 27.95
N VAL A 661 -5.26 -28.28 27.77
CA VAL A 661 -4.28 -27.26 28.08
C VAL A 661 -5.01 -25.97 28.40
N GLU A 662 -4.45 -25.22 29.37
CA GLU A 662 -4.92 -23.89 29.70
C GLU A 662 -3.77 -22.94 29.64
N TYR A 663 -3.98 -21.79 28.99
CA TYR A 663 -2.94 -20.80 28.79
C TYR A 663 -3.18 -19.61 29.71
N THR A 664 -2.10 -19.10 30.27
CA THR A 664 -2.08 -17.82 30.96
C THR A 664 -1.30 -16.86 30.04
N ARG A 665 -1.86 -15.69 29.82
CA ARG A 665 -1.25 -14.74 28.91
C ARG A 665 -1.09 -13.39 29.58
N ASP A 666 -0.04 -12.66 29.19
CA ASP A 666 0.13 -11.31 29.68
C ASP A 666 -0.79 -10.38 28.86
N ARG A 667 -0.72 -9.09 29.17
CA ARG A 667 -1.62 -8.14 28.53
C ARG A 667 -1.23 -7.83 27.08
N LEU A 668 -0.07 -8.32 26.62
CA LEU A 668 0.28 -8.34 25.20
C LEU A 668 -0.18 -9.63 24.54
N HIS A 669 -0.90 -10.47 25.30
CA HIS A 669 -1.45 -11.74 24.81
C HIS A 669 -0.39 -12.77 24.50
N ARG A 670 0.82 -12.60 25.05
CA ARG A 670 1.87 -13.59 24.93
C ARG A 670 1.67 -14.65 26.00
N GLU A 671 1.97 -15.89 25.64
CA GLU A 671 1.84 -16.99 26.58
C GLU A 671 2.88 -16.85 27.70
N THR A 672 2.44 -16.78 28.95
CA THR A 672 3.34 -16.76 30.09
C THR A 672 3.30 -18.06 30.86
N ALA A 673 2.26 -18.86 30.70
CA ALA A 673 2.20 -20.18 31.33
C ALA A 673 1.22 -21.03 30.57
N ARG A 674 1.47 -22.34 30.58
CA ARG A 674 0.47 -23.31 30.14
C ARG A 674 0.41 -24.44 31.13
N SER A 675 -0.79 -24.86 31.43
CA SER A 675 -1.08 -25.91 32.36
C SER A 675 -1.66 -27.10 31.60
N PHE A 676 -1.12 -28.29 31.81
CA PHE A 676 -1.59 -29.46 31.07
C PHE A 676 -1.37 -30.70 31.91
N GLY A 677 -1.84 -31.85 31.41
CA GLY A 677 -1.73 -33.10 32.13
C GLY A 677 -2.57 -33.13 33.41
N GLY A 678 -3.79 -32.56 33.36
CA GLY A 678 -4.64 -32.52 34.53
C GLY A 678 -4.11 -31.60 35.61
N GLU A 679 -3.41 -30.54 35.21
CA GLU A 679 -2.77 -29.57 36.08
C GLU A 679 -1.54 -30.13 36.79
N ALA A 680 -1.06 -31.31 36.37
CA ALA A 680 0.15 -31.86 36.92
C ALA A 680 1.40 -31.12 36.45
N TYR A 681 1.32 -30.50 35.28
CA TYR A 681 2.45 -29.83 34.67
C TYR A 681 2.12 -28.38 34.38
N GLU A 682 3.08 -27.53 34.62
CA GLU A 682 2.96 -26.11 34.29
C GLU A 682 4.26 -25.66 33.65
N LEU A 683 4.15 -25.13 32.44
CA LEU A 683 5.27 -24.58 31.68
C LEU A 683 5.21 -23.07 31.76
N ALA A 684 6.18 -22.46 32.42
CA ALA A 684 6.25 -21.00 32.53
C ALA A 684 7.18 -20.47 31.48
N THR A 685 6.72 -19.44 30.76
CA THR A 685 7.46 -18.83 29.66
C THR A 685 7.73 -17.38 29.99
N ALA A 686 8.96 -16.93 29.82
CA ALA A 686 9.35 -15.55 30.02
C ALA A 686 9.91 -14.99 28.73
N TRP A 687 9.74 -13.70 28.56
CA TRP A 687 10.12 -12.99 27.35
C TRP A 687 11.07 -11.85 27.71
N ASN A 688 12.03 -11.58 26.81
CA ASN A 688 12.83 -10.39 27.01
C ASN A 688 12.08 -9.17 26.46
N THR A 689 12.67 -8.00 26.64
CA THR A 689 11.98 -6.76 26.26
C THR A 689 11.86 -6.57 24.75
N SER A 690 12.60 -7.36 23.97
CA SER A 690 12.47 -7.33 22.51
C SER A 690 11.48 -8.37 21.99
N GLY A 691 10.77 -9.06 22.89
CA GLY A 691 9.77 -10.01 22.49
C GLY A 691 10.31 -11.39 22.13
N GLN A 692 11.54 -11.68 22.48
CA GLN A 692 12.14 -12.97 22.22
C GLN A 692 12.03 -13.86 23.46
N LEU A 693 11.97 -15.17 23.21
CA LEU A 693 11.83 -16.14 24.25
C LEU A 693 13.07 -16.13 25.18
N ARG A 694 12.85 -15.90 26.47
CA ARG A 694 13.96 -15.86 27.45
C ARG A 694 14.10 -17.17 28.20
N SER A 695 12.97 -17.79 28.55
CA SER A 695 13.04 -19.04 29.30
C SER A 695 11.75 -19.82 29.17
N ARG A 696 11.88 -21.12 29.33
CA ARG A 696 10.76 -22.04 29.51
C ARG A 696 11.11 -22.96 30.63
N HIS A 697 10.33 -22.88 31.72
CA HIS A 697 10.59 -23.67 32.92
C HIS A 697 9.36 -24.49 33.23
N LEU A 698 9.53 -25.79 33.14
CA LEU A 698 8.52 -26.74 33.55
C LEU A 698 8.67 -27.00 35.03
N ASN A 699 7.61 -27.47 35.69
CA ASN A 699 7.75 -27.85 37.09
C ASN A 699 8.44 -29.21 37.26
N LEU A 700 9.21 -29.56 36.28
CA LEU A 700 10.23 -30.60 36.33
C LEU A 700 11.55 -29.93 35.98
N PRO A 701 12.35 -29.51 36.99
CA PRO A 701 13.48 -28.63 36.68
C PRO A 701 14.52 -29.21 35.74
N GLN A 702 14.59 -30.52 35.61
CA GLN A 702 15.55 -31.11 34.68
C GLN A 702 15.23 -30.82 33.24
N LEU A 703 14.02 -30.32 32.94
CA LEU A 703 13.63 -29.97 31.58
C LEU A 703 13.62 -28.48 31.33
N ASP A 704 14.10 -27.69 32.28
CA ASP A 704 14.12 -26.23 32.11
C ASP A 704 15.06 -25.84 30.99
N ARG A 705 14.68 -24.75 30.31
CA ARG A 705 15.48 -24.19 29.22
C ARG A 705 15.56 -22.70 29.36
N ASP A 706 16.72 -22.14 29.10
CA ASP A 706 16.96 -20.71 29.03
C ASP A 706 17.57 -20.39 27.66
N TYR A 707 17.20 -19.25 27.10
CA TYR A 707 17.56 -18.88 25.74
C TYR A 707 18.37 -17.60 25.76
N ASP A 708 19.44 -17.56 24.99
CA ASP A 708 20.26 -16.37 24.84
C ASP A 708 20.33 -15.97 23.38
N TRP A 709 20.31 -14.66 23.15
CA TRP A 709 20.28 -14.10 21.83
C TRP A 709 21.42 -13.10 21.65
N ASN A 710 21.97 -13.02 20.45
CA ASN A 710 23.01 -12.04 20.19
C ASN A 710 22.38 -10.70 19.83
N ASP A 711 23.23 -9.70 19.54
CA ASP A 711 22.74 -8.36 19.29
C ASP A 711 21.96 -8.26 17.98
N ASN A 712 22.11 -9.22 17.09
CA ASN A 712 21.35 -9.24 15.84
C ASN A 712 20.06 -10.03 15.93
N GLY A 713 19.72 -10.51 17.15
CA GLY A 713 18.48 -11.24 17.33
C GLY A 713 18.54 -12.71 16.97
N GLN A 714 19.73 -13.28 16.82
CA GLN A 714 19.88 -14.69 16.53
C GLN A 714 20.07 -15.47 17.81
N LEU A 715 19.46 -16.66 17.86
CA LEU A 715 19.57 -17.55 19.01
C LEU A 715 20.98 -18.14 19.08
N ILE A 716 21.72 -17.88 20.18
CA ILE A 716 23.08 -18.36 20.28
C ILE A 716 23.22 -19.47 21.30
N ARG A 717 22.28 -19.65 22.23
CA ARG A 717 22.41 -20.71 23.21
C ARG A 717 21.04 -21.09 23.76
N ILE A 718 20.87 -22.39 23.97
CA ILE A 718 19.79 -22.94 24.80
C ILE A 718 20.46 -23.68 25.92
N SER A 719 20.21 -23.24 27.17
CA SER A 719 20.85 -23.82 28.35
C SER A 719 19.85 -24.62 29.16
N GLY A 720 20.28 -25.73 29.70
CA GLY A 720 19.45 -26.52 30.59
C GLY A 720 20.32 -27.26 31.59
N PRO A 721 19.70 -27.88 32.61
CA PRO A 721 20.47 -28.58 33.62
C PRO A 721 21.22 -29.77 33.10
N GLN A 722 20.71 -30.42 32.06
CA GLN A 722 21.33 -31.64 31.55
C GLN A 722 22.10 -31.42 30.27
N GLU A 723 21.81 -30.38 29.54
CA GLU A 723 22.38 -30.20 28.22
C GLU A 723 22.33 -28.73 27.85
N SER A 724 23.36 -28.28 27.16
CA SER A 724 23.37 -26.93 26.57
C SER A 724 23.75 -27.04 25.10
N ARG A 725 23.12 -26.18 24.29
CA ARG A 725 23.43 -26.11 22.88
C ARG A 725 23.85 -24.69 22.53
N GLU A 726 24.88 -24.60 21.73
CA GLU A 726 25.35 -23.33 21.21
C GLU A 726 25.22 -23.31 19.70
N TYR A 727 24.80 -22.18 19.16
CA TYR A 727 24.57 -22.01 17.74
C TYR A 727 25.51 -20.96 17.19
N ARG A 728 26.10 -21.26 16.06
CA ARG A 728 27.02 -20.35 15.39
C ARG A 728 26.51 -20.00 14.02
N TYR A 729 26.82 -18.78 13.59
CA TYR A 729 26.29 -18.25 12.35
C TYR A 729 27.40 -17.67 11.52
N SER A 730 27.22 -17.74 10.19
CA SER A 730 28.12 -17.11 9.26
C SER A 730 27.86 -15.60 9.24
N ASP A 731 28.70 -14.88 8.51
CA ASP A 731 28.53 -13.46 8.35
C ASP A 731 27.25 -13.11 7.57
N THR A 732 26.68 -14.07 6.85
CA THR A 732 25.41 -13.88 6.15
C THR A 732 24.21 -14.31 6.97
N GLY A 733 24.42 -14.74 8.22
CA GLY A 733 23.32 -15.13 9.11
C GLY A 733 22.90 -16.58 8.99
N ARG A 734 23.63 -17.38 8.24
CA ARG A 734 23.30 -18.81 8.11
C ARG A 734 23.88 -19.58 9.28
N LEU A 735 23.13 -20.57 9.74
CA LEU A 735 23.60 -21.46 10.80
C LEU A 735 24.75 -22.31 10.27
N THR A 736 25.91 -22.19 10.93
CA THR A 736 27.10 -22.92 10.48
C THR A 736 27.47 -24.05 11.44
N GLY A 737 26.94 -24.07 12.64
CA GLY A 737 27.25 -25.14 13.56
C GLY A 737 26.36 -25.16 14.76
N VAL A 738 26.17 -26.35 15.31
CA VAL A 738 25.47 -26.55 16.57
C VAL A 738 26.36 -27.42 17.42
N HIS A 739 26.64 -26.95 18.64
CA HIS A 739 27.50 -27.68 19.57
C HIS A 739 26.69 -28.04 20.80
N THR A 740 26.61 -29.31 21.12
CA THR A 740 25.87 -29.81 22.26
C THR A 740 26.85 -30.25 23.33
N THR A 741 26.67 -29.65 24.48
CA THR A 741 27.47 -30.06 25.66
C THR A 741 26.60 -30.88 26.58
N UNK A 742 26.60 -32.48 26.59
CA UNK A 742 25.92 -33.42 27.28
C UNK A 742 26.39 -33.29 28.57
N ALA A 743 25.91 -33.69 29.84
CA ALA A 743 26.28 -33.89 31.19
C ALA A 743 27.70 -34.48 31.35
N THR A 744 28.17 -35.08 30.25
CA THR A 744 29.53 -35.64 30.27
C THR A 744 30.61 -34.62 29.94
N GLY A 745 30.23 -33.42 29.54
CA GLY A 745 31.19 -32.41 29.15
C GLY A 745 31.69 -32.53 27.72
N MET A 746 31.11 -33.41 26.92
CA MET A 746 31.55 -33.62 25.55
C MET A 746 30.83 -32.70 24.60
N MET A 747 31.58 -32.09 23.71
CA MET A 747 31.04 -31.21 22.66
C MET A 747 30.85 -32.02 21.39
N ILE A 748 29.64 -31.96 20.84
CA ILE A 748 29.31 -32.67 19.59
C ILE A 748 28.99 -31.65 18.53
N PRO A 749 29.83 -31.47 17.53
CA PRO A 749 29.52 -30.52 16.44
C PRO A 749 28.44 -31.12 15.54
N VAL A 750 27.52 -30.25 15.13
CA VAL A 750 26.45 -30.63 14.21
C VAL A 750 26.63 -29.79 12.97
N GLY A 751 26.86 -30.45 11.83
CA GLY A 751 27.09 -29.78 10.56
C GLY A 751 25.84 -29.35 9.84
#